data_b22d9acbc9d99f01bce01c5eb7844364
#
_entry.id   b22d9acbc9d99f01bce01c5eb7844364
#
_cell.length_a   1.000
_cell.length_b   1.000
_cell.length_c   1.000
_cell.angle_alpha   90.00
_cell.angle_beta   90.00
_cell.angle_gamma   90.00
#
_symmetry.space_group_name_H-M   'P 1'
#
loop_
_entity.id
_entity.type
_entity.pdbx_description
1 polymer ?
#
loop_
_entity_poly.entity_id
_entity_poly.type
_entity_poly.pdbx_seq_one_letter_code
_entity_poly.pdbx_strand_id
1 'polypeptide(L)'
;MNVGEQKKRILITGVSGLLGSNLAYCLKDAYDILGVYHSHKVHINGIRTDGADLTSAKEVGDLINQFKPDVIIHCAAQADVDVCEEHPQDAERINILGTKNIADNINGAGTKLLYISTDLVYDGKKELFSEDDPIDPLNYYGVTKRAAEKEALKKKGALVLRTNFFGWNIQNKYSLGEWVIHELTKKNTMHGFTDCKFSSIYTFELAKLLDLAIKKNLCGVYNFASSSSMSKFEFVSEIAGRLKLETGLIKPVSIDDFGFKAQRSKRLSLNTSKLARDLSVEIPSLSYSIDRFVEDFKNGIPERIKSNGGSYKIYPASLDIIPYGRQGIDEDDIAAVVEALKAESITQGPRIKSFEAALCQATDAPYSVVVNSGTSALHIACLAAGIGTGDEAVTSPNTFVASANCVVYCGGKPVFGDIDPKTYNISVDEIEQKINEQTKAIIPVHFAGQSCDMEYIRECVRSKEKKHGHKIYIIEDACHALGSAYKNTKVGSCTYSDMTVMSFHPIKHITTGEGGAIFTNDRNLRRKLSYFRSHGITSDFDELIYKENAMDNSKHAGEQALRNIWYYEQNCLGYNYRMTEIQCALGISQLKKLDDFRRRRREIVDLYNDAFRNIEWLTVPYEEEFCNSNFHLYVLQFDFEKIKKSRARVMLELRNKGVQTQVHYIPVYTQPFYRRQLGLNVHCPNAERHYQKCLSIPLYPVMAKEEVNKVIKAIKELAQ
;
A
#
# COMPACT_ATOMS: atom_id res chain seq x y z
N MET A 1 32.64 -25.33 -10.27
CA MET A 1 32.36 -25.44 -8.84
C MET A 1 33.64 -25.05 -8.12
N ASN A 2 33.83 -23.79 -7.81
CA ASN A 2 34.92 -23.38 -6.93
C ASN A 2 34.44 -23.51 -5.49
N VAL A 3 35.19 -24.23 -4.70
CA VAL A 3 35.00 -24.42 -3.26
C VAL A 3 34.95 -23.06 -2.59
N GLY A 4 33.84 -22.75 -1.87
CA GLY A 4 33.48 -21.43 -1.42
C GLY A 4 34.52 -20.77 -0.53
N GLU A 5 35.02 -19.64 -0.98
CA GLU A 5 35.60 -18.65 -0.05
C GLU A 5 34.52 -18.19 0.92
N GLN A 6 34.77 -18.36 2.20
CA GLN A 6 33.86 -17.93 3.26
C GLN A 6 33.74 -16.39 3.20
N LYS A 7 32.51 -15.86 2.99
CA LYS A 7 32.28 -14.42 2.95
C LYS A 7 32.78 -13.75 4.22
N LYS A 8 33.48 -12.62 4.08
CA LYS A 8 33.85 -11.78 5.23
C LYS A 8 32.58 -11.34 5.99
N ARG A 9 32.68 -11.35 7.32
CA ARG A 9 31.58 -10.97 8.22
C ARG A 9 31.65 -9.49 8.56
N ILE A 10 30.57 -8.78 8.29
CA ILE A 10 30.46 -7.35 8.60
C ILE A 10 29.35 -7.13 9.62
N LEU A 11 29.68 -6.44 10.71
CA LEU A 11 28.74 -5.94 11.68
C LEU A 11 28.47 -4.46 11.38
N ILE A 12 27.18 -4.10 11.12
CA ILE A 12 26.78 -2.71 10.84
C ILE A 12 25.91 -2.21 11.99
N THR A 13 26.41 -1.27 12.78
CA THR A 13 25.60 -0.62 13.82
C THR A 13 24.75 0.51 13.23
N GLY A 14 23.59 0.80 13.85
CA GLY A 14 22.68 1.80 13.33
C GLY A 14 22.03 1.40 12.00
N VAL A 15 21.80 0.09 11.80
CA VAL A 15 21.23 -0.47 10.57
C VAL A 15 19.81 0.03 10.28
N SER A 16 19.10 0.53 11.28
CA SER A 16 17.79 1.19 11.11
C SER A 16 17.88 2.63 10.61
N GLY A 17 19.07 3.24 10.59
CA GLY A 17 19.29 4.59 10.06
C GLY A 17 19.49 4.63 8.54
N LEU A 18 19.50 5.85 7.98
CA LEU A 18 19.67 6.10 6.54
C LEU A 18 20.91 5.40 5.96
N LEU A 19 22.09 5.65 6.50
CA LEU A 19 23.32 5.08 5.95
C LEU A 19 23.44 3.59 6.23
N GLY A 20 23.19 3.14 7.47
CA GLY A 20 23.31 1.73 7.85
C GLY A 20 22.43 0.81 7.02
N SER A 21 21.19 1.19 6.75
CA SER A 21 20.27 0.41 5.91
C SER A 21 20.70 0.36 4.44
N ASN A 22 21.18 1.47 3.89
CA ASN A 22 21.65 1.54 2.51
C ASN A 22 22.96 0.73 2.32
N LEU A 23 23.89 0.79 3.27
CA LEU A 23 25.09 -0.05 3.26
C LEU A 23 24.73 -1.54 3.33
N ALA A 24 23.86 -1.93 4.25
CA ALA A 24 23.39 -3.30 4.36
C ALA A 24 22.72 -3.79 3.05
N TYR A 25 21.89 -2.96 2.44
CA TYR A 25 21.27 -3.26 1.16
C TYR A 25 22.28 -3.45 0.02
N CYS A 26 23.31 -2.59 -0.07
CA CYS A 26 24.31 -2.65 -1.13
C CYS A 26 25.33 -3.79 -0.94
N LEU A 27 25.66 -4.15 0.29
CA LEU A 27 26.78 -5.06 0.59
C LEU A 27 26.34 -6.52 0.85
N LYS A 28 25.04 -6.79 1.04
CA LYS A 28 24.53 -8.11 1.46
C LYS A 28 24.89 -9.28 0.54
N ASP A 29 25.07 -9.02 -0.75
CA ASP A 29 25.39 -10.09 -1.70
C ASP A 29 26.87 -10.49 -1.66
N ALA A 30 27.76 -9.55 -1.25
CA ALA A 30 29.20 -9.74 -1.16
C ALA A 30 29.68 -10.21 0.23
N TYR A 31 28.92 -9.92 1.29
CA TYR A 31 29.34 -10.12 2.70
C TYR A 31 28.28 -10.86 3.52
N ASP A 32 28.70 -11.52 4.61
CA ASP A 32 27.78 -12.01 5.66
C ASP A 32 27.57 -10.87 6.66
N ILE A 33 26.35 -10.30 6.71
CA ILE A 33 26.05 -9.07 7.45
C ILE A 33 25.18 -9.36 8.67
N LEU A 34 25.60 -8.83 9.83
CA LEU A 34 24.77 -8.63 11.00
C LEU A 34 24.48 -7.12 11.17
N GLY A 35 23.22 -6.72 11.00
CA GLY A 35 22.76 -5.36 11.26
C GLY A 35 22.30 -5.19 12.70
N VAL A 36 22.80 -4.15 13.39
CA VAL A 36 22.46 -3.86 14.79
C VAL A 36 21.62 -2.58 14.88
N TYR A 37 20.44 -2.68 15.52
CA TYR A 37 19.57 -1.56 15.84
C TYR A 37 19.43 -1.38 17.36
N HIS A 38 18.99 -0.23 17.83
CA HIS A 38 18.67 0.02 19.24
C HIS A 38 17.16 -0.06 19.46
N SER A 39 16.43 1.01 19.18
CA SER A 39 14.98 1.13 19.48
C SER A 39 14.07 0.80 18.28
N HIS A 40 14.58 0.95 17.05
CA HIS A 40 13.78 0.76 15.84
C HIS A 40 14.16 -0.54 15.15
N LYS A 41 13.40 -1.61 15.45
CA LYS A 41 13.57 -2.90 14.79
C LYS A 41 13.33 -2.78 13.30
N VAL A 42 14.27 -3.26 12.49
CA VAL A 42 14.15 -3.33 11.04
C VAL A 42 14.38 -4.75 10.55
N HIS A 43 13.74 -5.10 9.46
CA HIS A 43 13.98 -6.34 8.74
C HIS A 43 14.51 -6.00 7.35
N ILE A 44 15.68 -6.51 6.99
CA ILE A 44 16.28 -6.33 5.66
C ILE A 44 16.52 -7.71 5.07
N ASN A 45 15.88 -8.00 3.93
CA ASN A 45 16.00 -9.30 3.29
C ASN A 45 17.44 -9.63 2.93
N GLY A 46 17.89 -10.83 3.34
CA GLY A 46 19.22 -11.34 3.05
C GLY A 46 20.27 -11.00 4.10
N ILE A 47 19.91 -10.34 5.22
CA ILE A 47 20.82 -10.14 6.36
C ILE A 47 20.14 -10.50 7.68
N ARG A 48 20.93 -10.82 8.69
CA ARG A 48 20.48 -10.94 10.08
C ARG A 48 20.41 -9.57 10.73
N THR A 49 19.42 -9.32 11.59
CA THR A 49 19.33 -8.09 12.39
C THR A 49 19.10 -8.42 13.87
N ASP A 50 19.76 -7.70 14.75
CA ASP A 50 19.68 -7.89 16.19
C ASP A 50 19.60 -6.54 16.93
N GLY A 51 19.05 -6.54 18.14
CA GLY A 51 18.94 -5.36 19.00
C GLY A 51 20.05 -5.32 20.03
N ALA A 52 20.73 -4.15 20.19
CA ALA A 52 21.71 -3.96 21.27
C ALA A 52 21.82 -2.48 21.66
N ASP A 53 22.03 -2.20 22.95
CA ASP A 53 22.42 -0.90 23.46
C ASP A 53 23.96 -0.75 23.41
N LEU A 54 24.45 0.09 22.51
CA LEU A 54 25.88 0.34 22.34
C LEU A 54 26.52 1.06 23.56
N THR A 55 25.70 1.66 24.42
CA THR A 55 26.17 2.29 25.67
C THR A 55 26.46 1.25 26.76
N SER A 56 26.03 0.00 26.57
CA SER A 56 26.34 -1.17 27.43
C SER A 56 27.58 -1.92 26.92
N ALA A 57 28.70 -1.78 27.60
CA ALA A 57 29.94 -2.48 27.22
C ALA A 57 29.75 -4.01 27.18
N LYS A 58 28.88 -4.56 28.05
CA LYS A 58 28.57 -5.98 28.09
C LYS A 58 27.84 -6.43 26.81
N GLU A 59 26.75 -5.75 26.41
CA GLU A 59 26.01 -6.12 25.22
C GLU A 59 26.86 -6.02 23.96
N VAL A 60 27.70 -4.98 23.86
CA VAL A 60 28.66 -4.82 22.76
C VAL A 60 29.67 -5.98 22.74
N GLY A 61 30.20 -6.36 23.90
CA GLY A 61 31.12 -7.48 24.04
C GLY A 61 30.50 -8.81 23.63
N ASP A 62 29.30 -9.10 24.13
CA ASP A 62 28.55 -10.32 23.81
C ASP A 62 28.29 -10.41 22.30
N LEU A 63 27.84 -9.31 21.69
CA LEU A 63 27.54 -9.20 20.26
C LEU A 63 28.79 -9.47 19.39
N ILE A 64 29.92 -8.82 19.69
CA ILE A 64 31.18 -8.98 18.94
C ILE A 64 31.73 -10.42 19.11
N ASN A 65 31.71 -10.97 20.31
CA ASN A 65 32.18 -12.31 20.59
C ASN A 65 31.34 -13.41 19.93
N GLN A 66 30.01 -13.20 19.84
CA GLN A 66 29.12 -14.15 19.21
C GLN A 66 29.22 -14.10 17.69
N PHE A 67 29.20 -12.90 17.07
CA PHE A 67 29.26 -12.77 15.63
C PHE A 67 30.65 -12.88 15.05
N LYS A 68 31.68 -12.48 15.80
CA LYS A 68 33.13 -12.47 15.40
C LYS A 68 33.34 -11.77 14.05
N PRO A 69 33.02 -10.48 13.93
CA PRO A 69 33.10 -9.76 12.66
C PRO A 69 34.54 -9.57 12.19
N ASP A 70 34.78 -9.64 10.88
CA ASP A 70 36.05 -9.23 10.26
C ASP A 70 36.12 -7.70 10.15
N VAL A 71 34.94 -7.06 10.01
CA VAL A 71 34.79 -5.61 9.87
C VAL A 71 33.58 -5.13 10.68
N ILE A 72 33.74 -4.03 11.41
CA ILE A 72 32.65 -3.30 12.06
C ILE A 72 32.49 -1.95 11.36
N ILE A 73 31.31 -1.68 10.82
CA ILE A 73 30.95 -0.36 10.27
C ILE A 73 30.04 0.31 11.29
N HIS A 74 30.57 1.32 11.99
CA HIS A 74 29.86 1.99 13.06
C HIS A 74 29.14 3.24 12.54
N CYS A 75 27.81 3.07 12.21
CA CYS A 75 26.93 4.15 11.73
C CYS A 75 26.01 4.71 12.82
N ALA A 76 25.87 4.02 13.97
CA ALA A 76 24.97 4.46 15.03
C ALA A 76 25.46 5.77 15.66
N ALA A 77 24.58 6.76 15.74
CA ALA A 77 24.83 8.05 16.38
C ALA A 77 23.52 8.77 16.71
N GLN A 78 23.52 9.63 17.73
CA GLN A 78 22.57 10.74 17.78
C GLN A 78 23.04 11.78 16.75
N ALA A 79 22.33 11.86 15.62
CA ALA A 79 22.75 12.65 14.47
C ALA A 79 21.95 13.95 14.27
N ASP A 80 20.91 14.17 15.06
CA ASP A 80 20.17 15.42 15.06
C ASP A 80 20.96 16.50 15.79
N VAL A 81 21.37 17.53 15.03
CA VAL A 81 22.30 18.58 15.51
C VAL A 81 21.64 19.43 16.60
N ASP A 82 20.34 19.75 16.47
CA ASP A 82 19.64 20.57 17.47
C ASP A 82 19.33 19.75 18.74
N VAL A 83 19.01 18.46 18.60
CA VAL A 83 18.84 17.55 19.76
C VAL A 83 20.17 17.37 20.52
N CYS A 84 21.31 17.30 19.83
CA CYS A 84 22.60 17.23 20.49
C CYS A 84 22.93 18.50 21.28
N GLU A 85 22.51 19.66 20.82
CA GLU A 85 22.65 20.94 21.53
C GLU A 85 21.77 21.01 22.77
N GLU A 86 20.53 20.50 22.68
CA GLU A 86 19.56 20.49 23.77
C GLU A 86 19.87 19.43 24.84
N HIS A 87 20.45 18.27 24.43
CA HIS A 87 20.70 17.10 25.27
C HIS A 87 22.18 16.63 25.17
N PRO A 88 23.14 17.45 25.63
CA PRO A 88 24.57 17.15 25.44
C PRO A 88 25.01 15.82 26.05
N GLN A 89 24.51 15.50 27.25
CA GLN A 89 24.86 14.25 27.95
C GLN A 89 24.42 12.99 27.22
N ASP A 90 23.25 13.01 26.61
CA ASP A 90 22.76 11.90 25.79
C ASP A 90 23.58 11.76 24.50
N ALA A 91 23.95 12.90 23.88
CA ALA A 91 24.82 12.92 22.72
C ALA A 91 26.21 12.33 23.04
N GLU A 92 26.81 12.67 24.18
CA GLU A 92 28.08 12.09 24.63
C GLU A 92 27.94 10.58 24.89
N ARG A 93 26.92 10.19 25.61
CA ARG A 93 26.66 8.78 25.94
C ARG A 93 26.53 7.92 24.68
N ILE A 94 25.75 8.39 23.69
CA ILE A 94 25.51 7.64 22.47
C ILE A 94 26.72 7.70 21.54
N ASN A 95 27.26 8.89 21.25
CA ASN A 95 28.27 9.06 20.22
C ASN A 95 29.69 8.71 20.72
N ILE A 96 30.03 9.08 21.96
CA ILE A 96 31.39 8.86 22.50
C ILE A 96 31.49 7.53 23.20
N LEU A 97 30.66 7.27 24.21
CA LEU A 97 30.72 6.04 24.99
C LEU A 97 30.38 4.82 24.12
N GLY A 98 29.38 4.91 23.25
CA GLY A 98 29.05 3.84 22.32
C GLY A 98 30.21 3.48 21.40
N THR A 99 30.92 4.47 20.85
CA THR A 99 32.13 4.25 20.02
C THR A 99 33.25 3.65 20.83
N LYS A 100 33.49 4.16 22.06
CA LYS A 100 34.47 3.64 22.97
C LYS A 100 34.24 2.17 23.32
N ASN A 101 33.01 1.80 23.66
CA ASN A 101 32.64 0.41 23.97
C ASN A 101 32.91 -0.53 22.79
N ILE A 102 32.65 -0.10 21.54
CA ILE A 102 33.00 -0.89 20.36
C ILE A 102 34.52 -1.05 20.24
N ALA A 103 35.26 0.05 20.33
CA ALA A 103 36.72 0.04 20.19
C ALA A 103 37.40 -0.83 21.27
N ASP A 104 36.96 -0.74 22.53
CA ASP A 104 37.49 -1.49 23.66
C ASP A 104 37.19 -3.00 23.59
N ASN A 105 36.01 -3.39 23.02
CA ASN A 105 35.60 -4.80 22.91
C ASN A 105 36.14 -5.51 21.65
N ILE A 106 36.84 -4.83 20.76
CA ILE A 106 37.55 -5.48 19.65
C ILE A 106 38.81 -6.15 20.20
N ASN A 107 38.75 -7.43 20.53
CA ASN A 107 39.87 -8.21 21.03
C ASN A 107 40.64 -8.89 19.88
N GLY A 108 41.94 -8.62 19.75
CA GLY A 108 42.81 -9.23 18.72
C GLY A 108 43.06 -8.38 17.47
N ALA A 109 43.98 -8.84 16.62
CA ALA A 109 44.46 -8.08 15.44
C ALA A 109 43.60 -8.23 14.18
N GLY A 110 42.46 -8.98 14.27
CA GLY A 110 41.70 -9.40 13.07
C GLY A 110 40.52 -8.54 12.69
N THR A 111 39.86 -7.88 13.64
CA THR A 111 38.64 -7.08 13.35
C THR A 111 38.98 -5.63 13.06
N LYS A 112 38.56 -5.14 11.91
CA LYS A 112 38.74 -3.74 11.46
C LYS A 112 37.58 -2.87 11.87
N LEU A 113 37.84 -1.69 12.48
CA LEU A 113 36.82 -0.69 12.81
C LEU A 113 36.77 0.40 11.73
N LEU A 114 35.59 0.61 11.15
CA LEU A 114 35.24 1.73 10.28
C LEU A 114 34.26 2.63 11.02
N TYR A 115 34.65 3.84 11.31
CA TYR A 115 33.84 4.82 12.03
C TYR A 115 33.30 5.89 11.07
N ILE A 116 31.98 6.06 11.02
CA ILE A 116 31.34 7.11 10.22
C ILE A 116 31.32 8.41 11.03
N SER A 117 32.13 9.38 10.59
CA SER A 117 32.20 10.74 11.12
C SER A 117 31.45 11.72 10.20
N THR A 118 31.66 13.00 10.40
CA THR A 118 30.91 14.08 9.73
C THR A 118 31.84 15.20 9.25
N ASP A 119 31.41 15.96 8.24
CA ASP A 119 31.99 17.25 7.83
C ASP A 119 31.85 18.34 8.91
N LEU A 120 30.88 18.21 9.82
CA LEU A 120 30.62 19.16 10.92
C LEU A 120 31.71 19.17 12.01
N VAL A 121 32.79 18.40 11.86
CA VAL A 121 33.99 18.52 12.70
C VAL A 121 34.80 19.79 12.34
N TYR A 122 34.56 20.40 11.19
CA TYR A 122 35.23 21.62 10.72
C TYR A 122 34.39 22.88 11.01
N ASP A 123 35.06 24.03 11.11
CA ASP A 123 34.45 25.32 11.41
C ASP A 123 33.65 25.94 10.24
N GLY A 124 33.80 25.44 9.04
CA GLY A 124 33.10 25.94 7.85
C GLY A 124 33.53 27.34 7.38
N LYS A 125 34.72 27.82 7.74
CA LYS A 125 35.23 29.11 7.30
C LYS A 125 35.87 29.09 5.93
N LYS A 126 36.25 27.93 5.41
CA LYS A 126 36.82 27.73 4.08
C LYS A 126 36.09 26.67 3.27
N GLU A 127 36.44 26.56 2.00
CA GLU A 127 35.99 25.43 1.15
C GLU A 127 37.14 24.41 1.00
N LEU A 128 36.76 23.15 0.63
CA LEU A 128 37.67 22.04 0.35
C LEU A 128 38.60 21.67 1.52
N PHE A 129 37.98 21.38 2.69
CA PHE A 129 38.72 20.89 3.85
C PHE A 129 39.43 19.59 3.54
N SER A 130 40.73 19.51 3.81
CA SER A 130 41.52 18.29 3.79
C SER A 130 41.53 17.63 5.16
N GLU A 131 41.98 16.36 5.20
CA GLU A 131 42.00 15.59 6.44
C GLU A 131 42.91 16.18 7.50
N ASP A 132 43.95 16.90 7.08
CA ASP A 132 44.99 17.54 7.94
C ASP A 132 44.58 18.97 8.41
N ASP A 133 43.49 19.50 7.94
CA ASP A 133 43.02 20.81 8.37
C ASP A 133 42.58 20.82 9.84
N PRO A 134 42.72 22.00 10.52
CA PRO A 134 42.30 22.13 11.91
C PRO A 134 40.81 21.76 12.10
N ILE A 135 40.56 21.01 13.16
CA ILE A 135 39.23 20.59 13.57
C ILE A 135 38.70 21.53 14.64
N ASP A 136 37.64 22.28 14.33
CA ASP A 136 37.01 23.27 15.22
C ASP A 136 35.49 23.28 15.02
N PRO A 137 34.77 22.30 15.59
CA PRO A 137 33.33 22.13 15.38
C PRO A 137 32.52 23.28 16.00
N LEU A 138 31.52 23.80 15.29
CA LEU A 138 30.68 24.94 15.72
C LEU A 138 29.47 24.50 16.58
N ASN A 139 29.17 23.21 16.67
CA ASN A 139 28.01 22.69 17.39
C ASN A 139 28.37 21.43 18.16
N TYR A 140 27.51 21.09 19.13
CA TYR A 140 27.78 19.98 20.03
C TYR A 140 27.83 18.61 19.35
N TYR A 141 27.04 18.42 18.30
CA TYR A 141 27.14 17.20 17.47
C TYR A 141 28.56 17.00 16.92
N GLY A 142 29.12 18.05 16.30
CA GLY A 142 30.51 18.03 15.80
C GLY A 142 31.53 17.76 16.89
N VAL A 143 31.35 18.35 18.09
CA VAL A 143 32.20 18.10 19.28
C VAL A 143 32.18 16.61 19.66
N THR A 144 31.00 16.00 19.77
CA THR A 144 30.86 14.56 20.12
C THR A 144 31.46 13.66 19.05
N LYS A 145 31.27 14.00 17.76
CA LYS A 145 31.83 13.21 16.65
C LYS A 145 33.35 13.28 16.61
N ARG A 146 33.93 14.48 16.84
CA ARG A 146 35.40 14.63 16.99
C ARG A 146 35.95 13.80 18.15
N ALA A 147 35.29 13.81 19.29
CA ALA A 147 35.70 13.02 20.45
C ALA A 147 35.64 11.51 20.14
N ALA A 148 34.59 11.05 19.45
CA ALA A 148 34.44 9.66 19.04
C ALA A 148 35.46 9.23 17.95
N GLU A 149 35.89 10.14 17.03
CA GLU A 149 37.03 9.85 16.14
C GLU A 149 38.28 9.44 16.91
N LYS A 150 38.59 10.15 18.04
CA LYS A 150 39.73 9.84 18.88
C LYS A 150 39.61 8.45 19.53
N GLU A 151 38.42 8.07 20.00
CA GLU A 151 38.16 6.74 20.55
C GLU A 151 38.33 5.64 19.48
N ALA A 152 37.79 5.83 18.29
CA ALA A 152 37.92 4.88 17.18
C ALA A 152 39.40 4.68 16.75
N LEU A 153 40.15 5.77 16.66
CA LEU A 153 41.57 5.76 16.23
C LEU A 153 42.53 5.15 17.24
N LYS A 154 42.12 4.91 18.52
CA LYS A 154 42.89 4.09 19.46
C LYS A 154 43.06 2.66 18.95
N LYS A 155 42.15 2.19 18.08
CA LYS A 155 42.26 0.88 17.48
C LYS A 155 43.21 0.91 16.28
N LYS A 156 44.27 0.14 16.34
CA LYS A 156 45.25 0.03 15.24
C LYS A 156 44.56 -0.45 13.96
N GLY A 157 44.74 0.28 12.85
CA GLY A 157 44.14 -0.04 11.56
C GLY A 157 42.71 0.45 11.39
N ALA A 158 42.17 1.22 12.34
CA ALA A 158 40.84 1.85 12.18
C ALA A 158 40.82 2.83 11.01
N LEU A 159 39.64 2.95 10.38
CA LEU A 159 39.37 3.91 9.34
C LEU A 159 38.26 4.86 9.82
N VAL A 160 38.50 6.15 9.78
CA VAL A 160 37.53 7.21 10.07
C VAL A 160 37.10 7.85 8.76
N LEU A 161 35.80 7.91 8.50
CA LEU A 161 35.21 8.49 7.31
C LEU A 161 34.52 9.78 7.68
N ARG A 162 35.07 10.96 7.32
CA ARG A 162 34.38 12.25 7.39
C ARG A 162 33.51 12.39 6.16
N THR A 163 32.21 12.50 6.34
CA THR A 163 31.25 12.44 5.23
C THR A 163 30.01 13.29 5.48
N ASN A 164 29.34 13.63 4.39
CA ASN A 164 27.96 14.12 4.33
C ASN A 164 27.25 13.36 3.21
N PHE A 165 26.04 12.85 3.45
CA PHE A 165 25.38 11.96 2.53
C PHE A 165 23.87 12.20 2.43
N PHE A 166 23.30 11.79 1.31
CA PHE A 166 21.85 11.71 1.07
C PHE A 166 21.51 10.36 0.44
N GLY A 167 20.27 9.91 0.63
CA GLY A 167 19.86 8.59 0.13
C GLY A 167 18.44 8.25 0.55
N TRP A 168 18.09 6.97 0.52
CA TRP A 168 16.75 6.46 0.78
C TRP A 168 16.60 5.94 2.21
N ASN A 169 15.71 6.55 3.00
CA ASN A 169 15.52 6.16 4.39
C ASN A 169 14.59 4.93 4.50
N ILE A 170 15.00 3.95 5.30
CA ILE A 170 14.16 2.78 5.59
C ILE A 170 13.04 3.13 6.58
N GLN A 171 13.22 4.17 7.40
CA GLN A 171 12.21 4.66 8.34
C GLN A 171 11.30 5.72 7.70
N ASN A 172 10.23 6.11 8.43
CA ASN A 172 9.33 7.19 8.05
C ASN A 172 9.92 8.59 8.30
N LYS A 173 11.20 8.76 7.97
CA LYS A 173 11.90 10.05 7.98
C LYS A 173 12.42 10.33 6.58
N TYR A 174 12.45 11.58 6.19
CA TYR A 174 12.98 11.98 4.88
C TYR A 174 14.43 12.43 5.02
N SER A 175 15.31 11.92 4.17
CA SER A 175 16.59 12.56 3.87
C SER A 175 16.35 13.88 3.13
N LEU A 176 17.38 14.71 2.97
CA LEU A 176 17.24 15.97 2.24
C LEU A 176 16.72 15.74 0.81
N GLY A 177 17.20 14.71 0.10
CA GLY A 177 16.73 14.38 -1.25
C GLY A 177 15.29 13.90 -1.29
N GLU A 178 14.88 13.03 -0.35
CA GLU A 178 13.51 12.56 -0.25
C GLU A 178 12.55 13.69 0.13
N TRP A 179 12.97 14.60 1.00
CA TRP A 179 12.17 15.76 1.42
C TRP A 179 11.85 16.68 0.25
N VAL A 180 12.84 16.96 -0.64
CA VAL A 180 12.61 17.71 -1.87
C VAL A 180 11.51 17.08 -2.72
N ILE A 181 11.61 15.77 -2.96
CA ILE A 181 10.61 15.04 -3.76
C ILE A 181 9.24 15.14 -3.09
N HIS A 182 9.17 14.91 -1.77
CA HIS A 182 7.93 14.91 -1.01
C HIS A 182 7.22 16.27 -1.06
N GLU A 183 7.91 17.35 -0.75
CA GLU A 183 7.33 18.70 -0.68
C GLU A 183 6.88 19.19 -2.06
N LEU A 184 7.74 19.09 -3.07
CA LEU A 184 7.41 19.59 -4.41
C LEU A 184 6.35 18.76 -5.11
N THR A 185 6.27 17.46 -4.83
CA THR A 185 5.16 16.62 -5.33
C THR A 185 3.82 17.05 -4.75
N LYS A 186 3.81 17.52 -3.51
CA LYS A 186 2.62 18.09 -2.85
C LYS A 186 2.34 19.55 -3.23
N LYS A 187 3.14 20.12 -4.12
CA LYS A 187 3.11 21.56 -4.49
C LYS A 187 3.31 22.51 -3.30
N ASN A 188 4.03 22.07 -2.28
CA ASN A 188 4.39 22.90 -1.15
C ASN A 188 5.58 23.80 -1.51
N THR A 189 5.58 25.04 -1.02
CA THR A 189 6.75 25.92 -1.10
C THR A 189 7.83 25.42 -0.14
N MET A 190 9.08 25.41 -0.59
CA MET A 190 10.23 25.05 0.22
C MET A 190 11.34 26.11 0.14
N HIS A 191 12.22 26.13 1.15
CA HIS A 191 13.33 27.05 1.22
C HIS A 191 14.64 26.34 0.88
N GLY A 192 15.45 26.95 0.01
CA GLY A 192 16.79 26.48 -0.33
C GLY A 192 17.85 27.50 0.10
N PHE A 193 18.83 27.06 0.93
CA PHE A 193 19.89 27.95 1.41
C PHE A 193 20.93 28.20 0.33
N THR A 194 21.09 29.46 -0.05
CA THR A 194 22.03 29.89 -1.11
C THR A 194 23.47 30.00 -0.60
N ASP A 195 23.66 30.22 0.68
CA ASP A 195 24.94 30.45 1.36
C ASP A 195 25.49 29.23 2.12
N CYS A 196 24.78 28.06 2.05
CA CYS A 196 25.24 26.78 2.62
C CYS A 196 25.74 25.86 1.51
N LYS A 197 27.07 25.75 1.37
CA LYS A 197 27.74 24.84 0.43
C LYS A 197 28.19 23.55 1.10
N PHE A 198 28.04 22.42 0.41
CA PHE A 198 28.40 21.09 0.89
C PHE A 198 28.77 20.16 -0.26
N SER A 199 29.52 19.10 0.03
CA SER A 199 29.94 18.06 -0.93
C SER A 199 29.31 16.70 -0.58
N SER A 200 27.99 16.67 -0.47
CA SER A 200 27.24 15.47 -0.12
C SER A 200 27.38 14.37 -1.17
N ILE A 201 27.41 13.12 -0.75
CA ILE A 201 27.51 11.96 -1.64
C ILE A 201 26.26 11.05 -1.54
N TYR A 202 25.83 10.48 -2.64
CA TYR A 202 24.74 9.50 -2.62
C TYR A 202 25.18 8.21 -1.89
N THR A 203 24.37 7.72 -0.96
CA THR A 203 24.70 6.58 -0.10
C THR A 203 25.14 5.33 -0.86
N PHE A 204 24.63 5.07 -2.07
CA PHE A 204 25.03 3.93 -2.88
C PHE A 204 26.41 4.12 -3.50
N GLU A 205 26.77 5.35 -3.87
CA GLU A 205 28.12 5.66 -4.32
C GLU A 205 29.11 5.59 -3.14
N LEU A 206 28.69 6.08 -1.95
CA LEU A 206 29.46 5.92 -0.72
C LEU A 206 29.70 4.44 -0.41
N ALA A 207 28.69 3.57 -0.57
CA ALA A 207 28.83 2.13 -0.33
C ALA A 207 29.88 1.48 -1.26
N LYS A 208 29.96 1.89 -2.52
CA LYS A 208 30.99 1.41 -3.47
C LYS A 208 32.41 1.82 -3.05
N LEU A 209 32.56 3.09 -2.67
CA LEU A 209 33.86 3.59 -2.19
C LEU A 209 34.29 2.90 -0.90
N LEU A 210 33.33 2.62 -0.01
CA LEU A 210 33.57 1.93 1.26
C LEU A 210 33.94 0.46 1.03
N ASP A 211 33.30 -0.23 0.09
CA ASP A 211 33.67 -1.59 -0.31
C ASP A 211 35.12 -1.66 -0.84
N LEU A 212 35.51 -0.68 -1.68
CA LEU A 212 36.89 -0.57 -2.15
C LEU A 212 37.87 -0.29 -1.02
N ALA A 213 37.50 0.57 -0.06
CA ALA A 213 38.31 0.89 1.10
C ALA A 213 38.53 -0.34 2.01
N ILE A 214 37.50 -1.19 2.16
CA ILE A 214 37.62 -2.47 2.88
C ILE A 214 38.56 -3.42 2.15
N LYS A 215 38.40 -3.57 0.82
CA LYS A 215 39.24 -4.46 -0.01
C LYS A 215 40.70 -4.02 -0.05
N LYS A 216 40.96 -2.71 -0.12
CA LYS A 216 42.30 -2.11 -0.11
C LYS A 216 42.90 -1.92 1.29
N ASN A 217 42.14 -2.30 2.34
CA ASN A 217 42.55 -2.20 3.74
C ASN A 217 42.97 -0.78 4.16
N LEU A 218 42.28 0.28 3.67
CA LEU A 218 42.60 1.67 4.06
C LEU A 218 42.47 1.89 5.57
N CYS A 219 43.36 2.70 6.14
CA CYS A 219 43.37 3.06 7.58
C CYS A 219 43.73 4.53 7.77
N GLY A 220 43.33 5.10 8.93
CA GLY A 220 43.50 6.53 9.22
C GLY A 220 42.25 7.33 8.91
N VAL A 221 42.37 8.63 8.63
CA VAL A 221 41.25 9.54 8.38
C VAL A 221 41.16 9.86 6.90
N TYR A 222 39.96 9.80 6.36
CA TYR A 222 39.65 10.13 4.95
C TYR A 222 38.35 10.89 4.84
N ASN A 223 38.30 11.81 3.86
CA ASN A 223 37.10 12.50 3.43
C ASN A 223 36.35 11.68 2.37
N PHE A 224 35.18 11.15 2.73
CA PHE A 224 34.30 10.39 1.83
C PHE A 224 33.12 11.28 1.40
N ALA A 225 33.28 12.01 0.33
CA ALA A 225 32.30 12.97 -0.18
C ALA A 225 32.31 12.98 -1.71
N SER A 226 31.43 13.76 -2.32
CA SER A 226 31.52 14.04 -3.76
C SER A 226 32.71 14.92 -4.10
N SER A 227 33.29 14.78 -5.30
CA SER A 227 34.44 15.56 -5.76
C SER A 227 34.10 17.03 -6.07
N SER A 228 32.83 17.39 -6.07
CA SER A 228 32.35 18.76 -6.25
C SER A 228 31.37 19.16 -5.15
N SER A 229 31.13 20.43 -4.99
CA SER A 229 30.18 21.02 -4.03
C SER A 229 29.17 21.92 -4.70
N MET A 230 28.01 22.12 -4.07
CA MET A 230 27.01 23.11 -4.45
C MET A 230 26.30 23.63 -3.21
N SER A 231 25.54 24.72 -3.35
CA SER A 231 24.68 25.22 -2.30
C SER A 231 23.48 24.26 -2.10
N LYS A 232 22.84 24.33 -0.94
CA LYS A 232 21.60 23.57 -0.71
C LYS A 232 20.48 23.99 -1.66
N PHE A 233 20.43 25.28 -2.06
CA PHE A 233 19.49 25.76 -3.07
C PHE A 233 19.73 25.12 -4.44
N GLU A 234 20.99 25.06 -4.89
CA GLU A 234 21.34 24.41 -6.16
C GLU A 234 21.02 22.91 -6.10
N PHE A 235 21.35 22.22 -4.99
CA PHE A 235 21.06 20.80 -4.80
C PHE A 235 19.56 20.48 -4.93
N VAL A 236 18.70 21.23 -4.24
CA VAL A 236 17.25 20.99 -4.31
C VAL A 236 16.69 21.34 -5.69
N SER A 237 17.23 22.39 -6.34
CA SER A 237 16.85 22.82 -7.69
C SER A 237 17.26 21.78 -8.75
N GLU A 238 18.43 21.16 -8.62
CA GLU A 238 18.90 20.12 -9.53
C GLU A 238 18.07 18.83 -9.43
N ILE A 239 17.70 18.40 -8.22
CA ILE A 239 16.78 17.26 -8.04
C ILE A 239 15.42 17.58 -8.68
N ALA A 240 14.87 18.75 -8.40
CA ALA A 240 13.59 19.18 -8.94
C ALA A 240 13.59 19.25 -10.48
N GLY A 241 14.63 19.84 -11.07
CA GLY A 241 14.78 19.94 -12.53
C GLY A 241 14.84 18.57 -13.21
N ARG A 242 15.63 17.60 -12.68
CA ARG A 242 15.75 16.24 -13.22
C ARG A 242 14.46 15.43 -13.12
N LEU A 243 13.63 15.72 -12.13
CA LEU A 243 12.33 15.12 -11.92
C LEU A 243 11.19 15.91 -12.59
N LYS A 244 11.48 17.02 -13.26
CA LYS A 244 10.50 17.92 -13.89
C LYS A 244 9.45 18.42 -12.90
N LEU A 245 9.85 18.65 -11.64
CA LEU A 245 9.02 19.25 -10.62
C LEU A 245 9.07 20.78 -10.72
N GLU A 246 8.10 21.48 -10.14
CA GLU A 246 7.94 22.93 -10.23
C GLU A 246 9.02 23.66 -9.41
N THR A 247 10.10 24.09 -10.06
CA THR A 247 11.25 24.76 -9.40
C THR A 247 10.90 26.15 -8.85
N GLY A 248 9.84 26.80 -9.36
CA GLY A 248 9.34 28.08 -8.84
C GLY A 248 8.83 28.04 -7.39
N LEU A 249 8.58 26.86 -6.87
CA LEU A 249 8.21 26.63 -5.46
C LEU A 249 9.42 26.65 -4.52
N ILE A 250 10.65 26.60 -5.03
CA ILE A 250 11.89 26.66 -4.24
C ILE A 250 12.28 28.13 -4.06
N LYS A 251 12.21 28.61 -2.82
CA LYS A 251 12.56 30.00 -2.50
C LYS A 251 14.02 30.10 -2.03
N PRO A 252 14.85 30.90 -2.69
CA PRO A 252 16.21 31.15 -2.24
C PRO A 252 16.21 31.98 -0.96
N VAL A 253 16.94 31.54 0.07
CA VAL A 253 17.03 32.18 1.38
C VAL A 253 18.45 32.06 1.92
N SER A 254 18.84 32.95 2.87
CA SER A 254 20.06 32.77 3.68
C SER A 254 19.77 31.85 4.87
N ILE A 255 20.76 31.08 5.29
CA ILE A 255 20.63 30.26 6.51
C ILE A 255 20.49 31.11 7.76
N ASP A 256 21.01 32.36 7.74
CA ASP A 256 20.91 33.28 8.87
C ASP A 256 19.46 33.76 9.12
N ASP A 257 18.58 33.62 8.12
CA ASP A 257 17.15 33.98 8.26
C ASP A 257 16.37 32.91 9.07
N PHE A 258 17.02 31.77 9.44
CA PHE A 258 16.40 30.70 10.18
C PHE A 258 16.96 30.60 11.60
N GLY A 259 16.09 30.54 12.60
CA GLY A 259 16.43 30.43 14.01
C GLY A 259 16.72 28.97 14.44
N PHE A 260 17.79 28.35 13.90
CA PHE A 260 18.25 27.04 14.39
C PHE A 260 18.82 27.16 15.80
N LYS A 261 18.62 26.13 16.63
CA LYS A 261 19.17 26.11 18.00
C LYS A 261 20.68 25.93 18.01
N ALA A 262 21.17 25.03 17.18
CA ALA A 262 22.60 24.81 17.00
C ALA A 262 23.15 25.67 15.85
N GLN A 263 24.35 26.18 16.00
CA GLN A 263 25.02 26.93 14.95
C GLN A 263 25.28 26.06 13.72
N ARG A 264 25.02 26.61 12.54
CA ARG A 264 25.20 25.90 11.25
C ARG A 264 26.40 26.51 10.50
N SER A 265 27.27 25.63 10.00
CA SER A 265 28.40 26.04 9.14
C SER A 265 27.92 26.34 7.72
N LYS A 266 28.49 27.38 7.08
CA LYS A 266 28.10 27.83 5.73
C LYS A 266 28.91 27.14 4.61
N ARG A 267 30.14 26.72 4.86
CA ARG A 267 31.05 26.18 3.83
C ARG A 267 31.66 24.86 4.36
N LEU A 268 31.12 23.73 3.91
CA LEU A 268 31.53 22.40 4.36
C LEU A 268 31.85 21.47 3.19
N SER A 269 32.50 21.97 2.16
CA SER A 269 33.02 21.11 1.11
C SER A 269 34.30 20.41 1.55
N LEU A 270 34.42 19.12 1.20
CA LEU A 270 35.53 18.26 1.56
C LEU A 270 36.43 18.01 0.35
N ASN A 271 37.74 18.04 0.56
CA ASN A 271 38.75 17.64 -0.44
C ASN A 271 38.90 16.11 -0.42
N THR A 272 38.63 15.45 -1.54
CA THR A 272 38.65 14.00 -1.69
C THR A 272 39.89 13.47 -2.43
N SER A 273 40.88 14.32 -2.71
CA SER A 273 42.07 13.95 -3.50
C SER A 273 42.89 12.81 -2.89
N LYS A 274 42.99 12.76 -1.54
CA LYS A 274 43.63 11.67 -0.80
C LYS A 274 42.90 10.35 -1.05
N LEU A 275 41.57 10.32 -0.93
CA LEU A 275 40.76 9.15 -1.17
C LEU A 275 40.86 8.67 -2.62
N ALA A 276 40.76 9.59 -3.60
CA ALA A 276 40.89 9.28 -5.02
C ALA A 276 42.23 8.60 -5.36
N ARG A 277 43.32 9.18 -4.84
CA ARG A 277 44.68 8.63 -5.04
C ARG A 277 44.81 7.23 -4.46
N ASP A 278 44.42 7.06 -3.20
CA ASP A 278 44.69 5.80 -2.45
C ASP A 278 43.72 4.69 -2.87
N LEU A 279 42.53 5.01 -3.30
CA LEU A 279 41.62 4.06 -3.96
C LEU A 279 41.94 3.83 -5.46
N SER A 280 42.71 4.72 -6.08
CA SER A 280 42.97 4.71 -7.54
C SER A 280 41.68 4.73 -8.37
N VAL A 281 40.73 5.59 -7.99
CA VAL A 281 39.46 5.77 -8.65
C VAL A 281 39.11 7.26 -8.77
N GLU A 282 38.29 7.59 -9.74
CA GLU A 282 37.66 8.91 -9.82
C GLU A 282 36.51 8.98 -8.79
N ILE A 283 36.49 10.03 -7.98
CA ILE A 283 35.38 10.26 -7.03
C ILE A 283 34.21 10.91 -7.76
N PRO A 284 32.99 10.38 -7.63
CA PRO A 284 31.84 10.92 -8.33
C PRO A 284 31.55 12.38 -7.93
N SER A 285 31.15 13.20 -8.89
CA SER A 285 30.68 14.56 -8.61
C SER A 285 29.32 14.54 -7.88
N LEU A 286 28.96 15.66 -7.24
CA LEU A 286 27.63 15.78 -6.60
C LEU A 286 26.50 15.73 -7.63
N SER A 287 26.70 16.32 -8.83
CA SER A 287 25.74 16.23 -9.93
C SER A 287 25.52 14.79 -10.39
N TYR A 288 26.60 14.00 -10.54
CA TYR A 288 26.49 12.55 -10.83
C TYR A 288 25.77 11.79 -9.72
N SER A 289 26.06 12.10 -8.45
CA SER A 289 25.37 11.51 -7.31
C SER A 289 23.85 11.80 -7.33
N ILE A 290 23.45 13.00 -7.76
CA ILE A 290 22.04 13.38 -7.96
C ILE A 290 21.44 12.60 -9.15
N ASP A 291 22.16 12.44 -10.27
CA ASP A 291 21.67 11.64 -11.40
C ASP A 291 21.37 10.21 -10.98
N ARG A 292 22.29 9.58 -10.25
CA ARG A 292 22.11 8.23 -9.72
C ARG A 292 20.93 8.12 -8.75
N PHE A 293 20.80 9.10 -7.84
CA PHE A 293 19.68 9.16 -6.90
C PHE A 293 18.33 9.27 -7.62
N VAL A 294 18.24 10.15 -8.65
CA VAL A 294 17.02 10.32 -9.45
C VAL A 294 16.73 9.09 -10.31
N GLU A 295 17.75 8.45 -10.86
CA GLU A 295 17.58 7.19 -11.61
C GLU A 295 17.08 6.07 -10.70
N ASP A 296 17.64 5.91 -9.52
CA ASP A 296 17.21 4.92 -8.54
C ASP A 296 15.78 5.20 -8.02
N PHE A 297 15.39 6.47 -7.91
CA PHE A 297 13.99 6.86 -7.67
C PHE A 297 13.06 6.35 -8.77
N LYS A 298 13.40 6.63 -10.04
CA LYS A 298 12.62 6.16 -11.20
C LYS A 298 12.56 4.63 -11.31
N ASN A 299 13.59 3.95 -10.81
CA ASN A 299 13.70 2.49 -10.79
C ASN A 299 13.05 1.84 -9.55
N GLY A 300 12.36 2.60 -8.68
CA GLY A 300 11.64 2.07 -7.52
C GLY A 300 12.55 1.54 -6.40
N ILE A 301 13.77 2.03 -6.28
CA ILE A 301 14.70 1.66 -5.21
C ILE A 301 14.19 2.08 -3.83
N PRO A 302 13.59 3.29 -3.63
CA PRO A 302 13.03 3.68 -2.33
C PRO A 302 12.03 2.67 -1.79
N GLU A 303 11.13 2.17 -2.65
CA GLU A 303 10.13 1.18 -2.28
C GLU A 303 10.75 -0.17 -1.92
N ARG A 304 11.82 -0.57 -2.61
CA ARG A 304 12.55 -1.81 -2.30
C ARG A 304 13.24 -1.73 -0.94
N ILE A 305 13.78 -0.57 -0.57
CA ILE A 305 14.39 -0.36 0.75
C ILE A 305 13.30 -0.33 1.83
N LYS A 306 12.17 0.33 1.58
CA LYS A 306 11.06 0.48 2.54
C LYS A 306 10.19 -0.78 2.68
N SER A 307 10.01 -1.56 1.63
CA SER A 307 9.23 -2.82 1.67
C SER A 307 9.87 -3.90 2.54
N ASN A 308 11.13 -3.76 2.86
CA ASN A 308 11.84 -4.62 3.80
C ASN A 308 11.68 -4.21 5.27
N GLY A 309 11.01 -3.08 5.57
CA GLY A 309 10.97 -2.53 6.93
C GLY A 309 9.63 -1.97 7.44
N GLY A 310 8.53 -2.12 6.72
CA GLY A 310 7.20 -1.63 7.19
C GLY A 310 6.43 -0.83 6.15
N SER A 311 5.11 -0.97 6.20
CA SER A 311 4.15 -0.42 5.26
C SER A 311 4.19 1.10 5.13
N TYR A 312 4.68 1.62 4.02
CA TYR A 312 4.24 2.91 3.50
C TYR A 312 4.29 2.93 1.97
N LYS A 313 3.14 3.17 1.36
CA LYS A 313 3.02 3.44 -0.08
C LYS A 313 3.32 4.92 -0.32
N ILE A 314 4.55 5.26 -0.71
CA ILE A 314 4.80 6.53 -1.39
C ILE A 314 4.65 6.25 -2.88
N TYR A 315 3.60 6.75 -3.48
CA TYR A 315 3.46 6.77 -4.93
C TYR A 315 4.20 8.02 -5.43
N PRO A 316 5.22 7.89 -6.30
CA PRO A 316 5.75 9.05 -7.01
C PRO A 316 4.68 9.55 -7.97
N ALA A 317 4.32 10.82 -7.86
CA ALA A 317 3.35 11.47 -8.74
C ALA A 317 3.86 11.67 -10.18
N SER A 318 4.96 11.03 -10.60
CA SER A 318 5.58 11.27 -11.91
C SER A 318 6.11 10.05 -12.66
N LEU A 319 5.81 8.82 -12.23
CA LEU A 319 5.81 7.72 -13.17
C LEU A 319 4.40 7.70 -13.78
N ASP A 320 4.29 7.74 -15.09
CA ASP A 320 3.07 7.41 -15.83
C ASP A 320 2.77 5.92 -15.61
N ILE A 321 2.41 5.58 -14.35
CA ILE A 321 2.00 4.24 -13.97
C ILE A 321 0.55 4.09 -14.36
N ILE A 322 0.29 3.18 -15.25
CA ILE A 322 -1.05 2.72 -15.60
C ILE A 322 -1.54 1.86 -14.43
N PRO A 323 -2.51 2.32 -13.60
CA PRO A 323 -3.01 1.55 -12.49
C PRO A 323 -3.82 0.35 -13.00
N TYR A 324 -3.95 -0.72 -12.19
CA TYR A 324 -4.78 -1.87 -12.59
C TYR A 324 -6.29 -1.55 -12.67
N GLY A 325 -6.72 -0.48 -12.00
CA GLY A 325 -8.10 0.04 -12.03
C GLY A 325 -8.13 1.49 -11.60
N ARG A 326 -9.02 2.28 -12.21
CA ARG A 326 -9.18 3.70 -11.94
C ARG A 326 -10.61 4.12 -12.26
N GLN A 327 -11.14 5.05 -11.45
CA GLN A 327 -12.42 5.73 -11.72
C GLN A 327 -12.27 6.71 -12.89
N GLY A 328 -13.37 6.91 -13.63
CA GLY A 328 -13.52 8.02 -14.57
C GLY A 328 -14.42 9.08 -13.95
N ILE A 329 -13.88 10.26 -13.66
CA ILE A 329 -14.61 11.43 -13.16
C ILE A 329 -14.50 12.54 -14.19
N ASP A 330 -15.60 13.20 -14.50
CA ASP A 330 -15.67 14.34 -15.41
C ASP A 330 -16.39 15.56 -14.78
N GLU A 331 -16.57 16.61 -15.57
CA GLU A 331 -17.17 17.86 -15.11
C GLU A 331 -18.64 17.70 -14.67
N ASP A 332 -19.39 16.78 -15.26
CA ASP A 332 -20.77 16.51 -14.83
C ASP A 332 -20.83 15.91 -13.43
N ASP A 333 -19.88 15.02 -13.11
CA ASP A 333 -19.73 14.42 -11.79
C ASP A 333 -19.37 15.48 -10.74
N ILE A 334 -18.44 16.36 -11.09
CA ILE A 334 -18.01 17.47 -10.24
C ILE A 334 -19.17 18.43 -9.99
N ALA A 335 -19.91 18.80 -11.05
CA ALA A 335 -21.08 19.69 -10.96
C ALA A 335 -22.17 19.09 -10.07
N ALA A 336 -22.49 17.80 -10.22
CA ALA A 336 -23.48 17.10 -9.41
C ALA A 336 -23.11 17.11 -7.90
N VAL A 337 -21.84 16.90 -7.57
CA VAL A 337 -21.35 16.96 -6.18
C VAL A 337 -21.40 18.39 -5.63
N VAL A 338 -20.97 19.38 -6.41
CA VAL A 338 -21.04 20.80 -6.01
C VAL A 338 -22.49 21.24 -5.76
N GLU A 339 -23.43 20.82 -6.60
CA GLU A 339 -24.87 21.08 -6.41
C GLU A 339 -25.39 20.42 -5.13
N ALA A 340 -24.98 19.19 -4.83
CA ALA A 340 -25.35 18.52 -3.58
C ALA A 340 -24.84 19.25 -2.33
N LEU A 341 -23.62 19.81 -2.39
CA LEU A 341 -23.04 20.58 -1.28
C LEU A 341 -23.74 21.93 -1.04
N LYS A 342 -24.40 22.50 -2.05
CA LYS A 342 -25.18 23.74 -1.95
C LYS A 342 -26.63 23.50 -1.50
N ALA A 343 -27.10 22.25 -1.44
CA ALA A 343 -28.45 21.92 -1.04
C ALA A 343 -28.66 22.09 0.48
N GLU A 344 -29.93 22.22 0.89
CA GLU A 344 -30.31 22.35 2.32
C GLU A 344 -29.87 21.14 3.16
N SER A 345 -29.86 19.93 2.57
CA SER A 345 -29.50 18.70 3.24
C SER A 345 -28.35 18.00 2.50
N ILE A 346 -27.29 17.68 3.19
CA ILE A 346 -26.15 16.89 2.67
C ILE A 346 -26.22 15.42 3.11
N THR A 347 -27.21 15.06 3.92
CA THR A 347 -27.54 13.70 4.37
C THR A 347 -29.05 13.54 4.54
N GLN A 348 -29.56 12.31 4.34
CA GLN A 348 -30.98 11.95 4.52
C GLN A 348 -31.97 12.80 3.72
N GLY A 349 -31.55 13.31 2.60
CA GLY A 349 -32.36 14.10 1.65
C GLY A 349 -32.94 13.27 0.49
N PRO A 350 -33.45 13.94 -0.54
CA PRO A 350 -34.19 13.30 -1.63
C PRO A 350 -33.29 12.48 -2.60
N ARG A 351 -31.98 12.79 -2.70
CA ARG A 351 -31.10 12.11 -3.64
C ARG A 351 -30.88 10.64 -3.33
N ILE A 352 -31.04 10.23 -2.06
CA ILE A 352 -31.00 8.80 -1.68
C ILE A 352 -32.10 8.05 -2.44
N LYS A 353 -33.35 8.52 -2.38
CA LYS A 353 -34.47 7.89 -3.10
C LYS A 353 -34.30 7.96 -4.62
N SER A 354 -33.78 9.09 -5.12
CA SER A 354 -33.51 9.26 -6.56
C SER A 354 -32.44 8.28 -7.05
N PHE A 355 -31.39 8.05 -6.29
CA PHE A 355 -30.34 7.08 -6.64
C PHE A 355 -30.86 5.64 -6.56
N GLU A 356 -31.63 5.29 -5.52
CA GLU A 356 -32.31 4.00 -5.42
C GLU A 356 -33.21 3.77 -6.65
N ALA A 357 -34.01 4.74 -7.05
CA ALA A 357 -34.86 4.63 -8.23
C ALA A 357 -34.08 4.47 -9.54
N ALA A 358 -32.99 5.23 -9.72
CA ALA A 358 -32.12 5.11 -10.89
C ALA A 358 -31.44 3.73 -10.97
N LEU A 359 -30.99 3.18 -9.83
CA LEU A 359 -30.43 1.84 -9.75
C LEU A 359 -31.46 0.75 -10.07
N CYS A 360 -32.72 0.91 -9.62
CA CYS A 360 -33.82 0.02 -9.97
C CYS A 360 -34.04 -0.01 -11.51
N GLN A 361 -34.03 1.15 -12.18
CA GLN A 361 -34.14 1.23 -13.64
C GLN A 361 -32.94 0.57 -14.35
N ALA A 362 -31.74 0.73 -13.81
CA ALA A 362 -30.53 0.15 -14.41
C ALA A 362 -30.50 -1.39 -14.31
N THR A 363 -31.12 -1.98 -13.28
CA THR A 363 -31.05 -3.42 -12.97
C THR A 363 -32.34 -4.19 -13.21
N ASP A 364 -33.46 -3.49 -13.48
CA ASP A 364 -34.84 -4.04 -13.58
C ASP A 364 -35.35 -4.64 -12.24
N ALA A 365 -34.73 -4.28 -11.09
CA ALA A 365 -35.23 -4.68 -9.77
C ALA A 365 -36.32 -3.70 -9.29
N PRO A 366 -37.40 -4.16 -8.63
CA PRO A 366 -38.43 -3.25 -8.09
C PRO A 366 -37.99 -2.48 -6.85
N TYR A 367 -37.00 -2.99 -6.10
CA TYR A 367 -36.50 -2.34 -4.89
C TYR A 367 -34.98 -2.33 -4.82
N SER A 368 -34.44 -1.21 -4.37
CA SER A 368 -33.04 -1.09 -3.97
C SER A 368 -32.92 -0.38 -2.62
N VAL A 369 -31.84 -0.64 -1.90
CA VAL A 369 -31.46 0.03 -0.65
C VAL A 369 -29.98 0.38 -0.74
N VAL A 370 -29.67 1.68 -0.83
CA VAL A 370 -28.28 2.16 -0.89
C VAL A 370 -27.67 2.28 0.51
N VAL A 371 -26.40 1.93 0.61
CA VAL A 371 -25.61 1.93 1.84
C VAL A 371 -24.18 2.44 1.60
N ASN A 372 -23.46 2.75 2.69
CA ASN A 372 -22.15 3.40 2.63
C ASN A 372 -20.99 2.53 2.12
N SER A 373 -21.18 1.22 1.88
CA SER A 373 -20.17 0.34 1.27
C SER A 373 -20.77 -0.99 0.82
N GLY A 374 -20.09 -1.70 -0.11
CA GLY A 374 -20.46 -3.08 -0.47
C GLY A 374 -20.37 -4.05 0.72
N THR A 375 -19.44 -3.84 1.64
CA THR A 375 -19.32 -4.64 2.88
C THR A 375 -20.53 -4.47 3.78
N SER A 376 -21.01 -3.25 3.96
CA SER A 376 -22.26 -2.97 4.71
C SER A 376 -23.47 -3.58 4.02
N ALA A 377 -23.51 -3.58 2.69
CA ALA A 377 -24.56 -4.21 1.91
C ALA A 377 -24.62 -5.72 2.16
N LEU A 378 -23.49 -6.42 2.04
CA LEU A 378 -23.40 -7.87 2.33
C LEU A 378 -23.78 -8.18 3.77
N HIS A 379 -23.33 -7.38 4.74
CA HIS A 379 -23.65 -7.59 6.16
C HIS A 379 -25.16 -7.52 6.42
N ILE A 380 -25.83 -6.43 5.99
CA ILE A 380 -27.26 -6.31 6.26
C ILE A 380 -28.11 -7.25 5.39
N ALA A 381 -27.63 -7.71 4.23
CA ALA A 381 -28.25 -8.75 3.46
C ALA A 381 -28.26 -10.09 4.22
N CYS A 382 -27.13 -10.46 4.86
CA CYS A 382 -27.05 -11.63 5.74
C CYS A 382 -27.98 -11.51 6.95
N LEU A 383 -28.04 -10.35 7.59
CA LEU A 383 -29.00 -10.10 8.70
C LEU A 383 -30.45 -10.18 8.24
N ALA A 384 -30.79 -9.67 7.04
CA ALA A 384 -32.14 -9.71 6.49
C ALA A 384 -32.56 -11.16 6.17
N ALA A 385 -31.61 -11.99 5.72
CA ALA A 385 -31.80 -13.46 5.56
C ALA A 385 -31.92 -14.19 6.89
N GLY A 386 -31.59 -13.54 8.02
CA GLY A 386 -31.69 -14.14 9.36
C GLY A 386 -30.52 -15.06 9.69
N ILE A 387 -29.33 -14.82 9.13
CA ILE A 387 -28.12 -15.56 9.50
C ILE A 387 -27.73 -15.22 10.92
N GLY A 388 -27.43 -16.23 11.74
CA GLY A 388 -27.00 -16.10 13.13
C GLY A 388 -26.11 -17.26 13.58
N THR A 389 -25.93 -17.35 14.91
CA THR A 389 -25.12 -18.41 15.51
C THR A 389 -25.71 -19.80 15.20
N GLY A 390 -24.90 -20.71 14.68
CA GLY A 390 -25.29 -22.05 14.27
C GLY A 390 -25.65 -22.18 12.79
N ASP A 391 -25.88 -21.07 12.09
CA ASP A 391 -26.15 -21.07 10.66
C ASP A 391 -24.86 -21.13 9.83
N GLU A 392 -24.94 -21.74 8.67
CA GLU A 392 -23.86 -21.76 7.66
C GLU A 392 -24.29 -21.01 6.39
N ALA A 393 -23.31 -20.38 5.71
CA ALA A 393 -23.50 -19.85 4.38
C ALA A 393 -22.39 -20.30 3.44
N VAL A 394 -22.77 -20.85 2.28
CA VAL A 394 -21.83 -21.33 1.26
C VAL A 394 -21.41 -20.19 0.36
N THR A 395 -20.09 -20.01 0.17
CA THR A 395 -19.52 -18.95 -0.69
C THR A 395 -18.26 -19.41 -1.41
N SER A 396 -17.78 -18.59 -2.35
CA SER A 396 -16.54 -18.82 -3.09
C SER A 396 -15.30 -18.48 -2.24
N PRO A 397 -14.21 -19.27 -2.33
CA PRO A 397 -12.92 -18.88 -1.77
C PRO A 397 -12.20 -17.81 -2.63
N ASN A 398 -12.56 -17.69 -3.91
CA ASN A 398 -11.99 -16.75 -4.86
C ASN A 398 -12.78 -15.43 -4.87
N THR A 399 -12.62 -14.66 -3.80
CA THR A 399 -13.35 -13.41 -3.59
C THR A 399 -12.57 -12.47 -2.66
N PHE A 400 -13.03 -11.22 -2.55
CA PHE A 400 -12.62 -10.35 -1.47
C PHE A 400 -13.21 -10.86 -0.14
N VAL A 401 -12.47 -10.66 0.95
CA VAL A 401 -12.85 -11.21 2.27
C VAL A 401 -14.26 -10.82 2.74
N ALA A 402 -14.84 -9.73 2.21
CA ALA A 402 -16.16 -9.24 2.62
C ALA A 402 -17.28 -10.25 2.39
N SER A 403 -17.23 -11.06 1.31
CA SER A 403 -18.24 -12.10 0.99
C SER A 403 -18.31 -13.23 2.02
N ALA A 404 -17.22 -13.47 2.77
CA ALA A 404 -17.20 -14.42 3.86
C ALA A 404 -17.32 -13.75 5.23
N ASN A 405 -16.72 -12.55 5.41
CA ASN A 405 -16.81 -11.81 6.66
C ASN A 405 -18.25 -11.44 7.03
N CYS A 406 -19.11 -11.17 6.05
CA CYS A 406 -20.52 -10.81 6.31
C CYS A 406 -21.28 -11.90 7.07
N VAL A 407 -20.94 -13.15 6.85
CA VAL A 407 -21.50 -14.31 7.59
C VAL A 407 -20.97 -14.30 9.04
N VAL A 408 -19.66 -14.08 9.19
CA VAL A 408 -19.01 -14.03 10.52
C VAL A 408 -19.52 -12.86 11.36
N TYR A 409 -19.77 -11.70 10.73
CA TYR A 409 -20.35 -10.54 11.43
C TYR A 409 -21.73 -10.85 12.03
N CYS A 410 -22.49 -11.74 11.41
CA CYS A 410 -23.78 -12.21 11.92
C CYS A 410 -23.67 -13.35 12.93
N GLY A 411 -22.47 -13.84 13.24
CA GLY A 411 -22.24 -15.01 14.10
C GLY A 411 -22.37 -16.36 13.41
N GLY A 412 -22.61 -16.37 12.09
CA GLY A 412 -22.66 -17.58 11.25
C GLY A 412 -21.28 -18.07 10.84
N LYS A 413 -21.23 -19.23 10.20
CA LYS A 413 -20.02 -19.89 9.73
C LYS A 413 -19.95 -19.89 8.19
N PRO A 414 -18.94 -19.29 7.54
CA PRO A 414 -18.75 -19.42 6.11
C PRO A 414 -18.25 -20.82 5.74
N VAL A 415 -18.85 -21.39 4.70
CA VAL A 415 -18.48 -22.68 4.10
C VAL A 415 -17.99 -22.40 2.68
N PHE A 416 -16.80 -22.90 2.32
CA PHE A 416 -16.21 -22.63 1.02
C PHE A 416 -16.41 -23.80 0.07
N GLY A 417 -17.01 -23.53 -1.11
CA GLY A 417 -17.06 -24.43 -2.25
C GLY A 417 -16.01 -24.06 -3.27
N ASP A 418 -15.34 -25.05 -3.87
CA ASP A 418 -14.29 -24.78 -4.88
C ASP A 418 -14.88 -24.13 -6.14
N ILE A 419 -14.01 -23.56 -6.94
CA ILE A 419 -14.39 -22.85 -8.16
C ILE A 419 -14.35 -23.75 -9.39
N ASP A 420 -15.11 -23.38 -10.41
CA ASP A 420 -14.93 -23.89 -11.76
C ASP A 420 -13.58 -23.40 -12.34
N PRO A 421 -12.78 -24.29 -12.94
CA PRO A 421 -11.42 -23.95 -13.39
C PRO A 421 -11.36 -23.04 -14.63
N LYS A 422 -12.49 -22.80 -15.32
CA LYS A 422 -12.57 -21.94 -16.52
C LYS A 422 -13.09 -20.55 -16.18
N THR A 423 -14.21 -20.50 -15.44
CA THR A 423 -14.91 -19.27 -15.11
C THR A 423 -14.39 -18.60 -13.84
N TYR A 424 -13.75 -19.38 -12.97
CA TYR A 424 -13.29 -18.99 -11.62
C TYR A 424 -14.41 -18.58 -10.66
N ASN A 425 -15.67 -18.78 -11.06
CA ASN A 425 -16.84 -18.69 -10.21
C ASN A 425 -17.01 -19.96 -9.39
N ILE A 426 -17.77 -19.90 -8.29
CA ILE A 426 -18.05 -21.10 -7.48
C ILE A 426 -18.76 -22.18 -8.34
N SER A 427 -18.32 -23.44 -8.22
CA SER A 427 -18.94 -24.57 -8.92
C SER A 427 -20.30 -24.87 -8.33
N VAL A 428 -21.29 -25.15 -9.19
CA VAL A 428 -22.64 -25.55 -8.75
C VAL A 428 -22.60 -26.91 -8.05
N ASP A 429 -21.77 -27.84 -8.52
CA ASP A 429 -21.58 -29.15 -7.91
C ASP A 429 -21.05 -29.03 -6.47
N GLU A 430 -20.12 -28.08 -6.25
CA GLU A 430 -19.61 -27.75 -4.92
C GLU A 430 -20.68 -27.14 -4.03
N ILE A 431 -21.52 -26.24 -4.55
CA ILE A 431 -22.66 -25.71 -3.81
C ILE A 431 -23.58 -26.89 -3.38
N GLU A 432 -23.91 -27.75 -4.30
CA GLU A 432 -24.81 -28.89 -4.03
C GLU A 432 -24.30 -29.82 -2.91
N GLN A 433 -22.98 -30.10 -2.93
CA GLN A 433 -22.34 -30.96 -1.94
C GLN A 433 -22.23 -30.30 -0.56
N LYS A 434 -22.07 -28.95 -0.50
CA LYS A 434 -21.87 -28.22 0.76
C LYS A 434 -23.16 -27.85 1.47
N ILE A 435 -24.31 -27.83 0.78
CA ILE A 435 -25.61 -27.54 1.40
C ILE A 435 -26.01 -28.68 2.37
N ASN A 436 -26.28 -28.28 3.62
CA ASN A 436 -26.71 -29.16 4.70
C ASN A 436 -27.86 -28.53 5.52
N GLU A 437 -28.24 -29.14 6.64
CA GLU A 437 -29.34 -28.67 7.51
C GLU A 437 -29.08 -27.31 8.19
N GLN A 438 -27.82 -26.89 8.34
CA GLN A 438 -27.43 -25.61 8.91
C GLN A 438 -27.32 -24.51 7.85
N THR A 439 -27.39 -24.87 6.56
CA THR A 439 -27.21 -23.89 5.48
C THR A 439 -28.37 -22.91 5.40
N LYS A 440 -28.12 -21.66 5.71
CA LYS A 440 -29.09 -20.57 5.69
C LYS A 440 -29.04 -19.73 4.41
N ALA A 441 -27.86 -19.61 3.79
CA ALA A 441 -27.69 -18.85 2.55
C ALA A 441 -26.62 -19.44 1.64
N ILE A 442 -26.73 -19.10 0.35
CA ILE A 442 -25.68 -19.22 -0.64
C ILE A 442 -25.28 -17.82 -1.08
N ILE A 443 -23.98 -17.55 -1.09
CA ILE A 443 -23.42 -16.24 -1.51
C ILE A 443 -22.52 -16.45 -2.73
N PRO A 444 -23.09 -16.63 -3.95
CA PRO A 444 -22.31 -16.75 -5.17
C PRO A 444 -21.68 -15.39 -5.50
N VAL A 445 -20.42 -15.42 -5.97
CA VAL A 445 -19.65 -14.20 -6.32
C VAL A 445 -19.48 -14.16 -7.83
N HIS A 446 -19.92 -13.11 -8.48
CA HIS A 446 -19.76 -12.90 -9.92
C HIS A 446 -18.36 -12.39 -10.23
N PHE A 447 -17.39 -13.30 -10.24
CA PHE A 447 -15.98 -12.96 -10.33
C PHE A 447 -15.64 -12.23 -11.63
N ALA A 448 -14.88 -11.14 -11.53
CA ALA A 448 -14.41 -10.31 -12.66
C ALA A 448 -15.52 -9.73 -13.55
N GLY A 449 -16.80 -9.84 -13.14
CA GLY A 449 -17.95 -9.38 -13.90
C GLY A 449 -18.73 -10.48 -14.63
N GLN A 450 -18.21 -11.71 -14.61
CA GLN A 450 -18.92 -12.87 -15.17
C GLN A 450 -19.91 -13.43 -14.16
N SER A 451 -21.18 -13.51 -14.54
CA SER A 451 -22.22 -14.13 -13.71
C SER A 451 -21.92 -15.61 -13.45
N CYS A 452 -22.22 -16.06 -12.22
CA CYS A 452 -22.40 -17.50 -11.97
C CYS A 452 -23.59 -18.03 -12.78
N ASP A 453 -23.69 -19.36 -12.93
CA ASP A 453 -24.85 -20.01 -13.53
C ASP A 453 -26.03 -19.99 -12.54
N MET A 454 -26.73 -18.84 -12.52
CA MET A 454 -27.73 -18.53 -11.51
C MET A 454 -28.99 -19.38 -11.59
N GLU A 455 -29.35 -19.88 -12.76
CA GLU A 455 -30.50 -20.77 -12.94
C GLU A 455 -30.24 -22.13 -12.27
N TYR A 456 -29.07 -22.73 -12.55
CA TYR A 456 -28.68 -23.98 -11.91
C TYR A 456 -28.52 -23.85 -10.38
N ILE A 457 -27.93 -22.75 -9.92
CA ILE A 457 -27.85 -22.45 -8.48
C ILE A 457 -29.26 -22.39 -7.88
N ARG A 458 -30.20 -21.72 -8.54
CA ARG A 458 -31.59 -21.59 -8.06
C ARG A 458 -32.31 -22.94 -8.03
N GLU A 459 -32.13 -23.78 -9.05
CA GLU A 459 -32.69 -25.12 -9.11
C GLU A 459 -32.12 -26.03 -8.00
N CYS A 460 -30.81 -26.02 -7.83
CA CYS A 460 -30.11 -26.71 -6.76
C CYS A 460 -30.65 -26.32 -5.38
N VAL A 461 -30.72 -25.01 -5.10
CA VAL A 461 -31.24 -24.49 -3.82
C VAL A 461 -32.69 -24.91 -3.60
N ARG A 462 -33.58 -24.81 -4.60
CA ARG A 462 -34.98 -25.27 -4.49
C ARG A 462 -35.10 -26.77 -4.16
N SER A 463 -34.23 -27.61 -4.75
CA SER A 463 -34.20 -29.04 -4.44
C SER A 463 -33.80 -29.27 -2.97
N LYS A 464 -32.77 -28.56 -2.48
CA LYS A 464 -32.32 -28.70 -1.09
C LYS A 464 -33.29 -28.08 -0.08
N GLU A 465 -34.00 -26.97 -0.40
CA GLU A 465 -35.09 -26.44 0.42
C GLU A 465 -36.18 -27.46 0.66
N LYS A 466 -36.58 -28.19 -0.41
CA LYS A 466 -37.57 -29.31 -0.30
C LYS A 466 -37.04 -30.43 0.59
N LYS A 467 -35.76 -30.80 0.46
CA LYS A 467 -35.15 -31.87 1.22
C LYS A 467 -35.02 -31.52 2.72
N HIS A 468 -34.58 -30.30 3.03
CA HIS A 468 -34.28 -29.91 4.42
C HIS A 468 -35.46 -29.21 5.11
N GLY A 469 -36.51 -28.83 4.40
CA GLY A 469 -37.74 -28.26 4.96
C GLY A 469 -37.62 -26.79 5.44
N HIS A 470 -36.61 -26.07 5.03
CA HIS A 470 -36.43 -24.65 5.38
C HIS A 470 -35.93 -23.82 4.20
N LYS A 471 -36.13 -22.51 4.29
CA LYS A 471 -35.69 -21.53 3.27
C LYS A 471 -34.18 -21.35 3.29
N ILE A 472 -33.55 -21.41 2.12
CA ILE A 472 -32.14 -21.08 1.87
C ILE A 472 -32.09 -19.86 0.97
N TYR A 473 -31.55 -18.75 1.46
CA TYR A 473 -31.47 -17.49 0.71
C TYR A 473 -30.34 -17.52 -0.30
N ILE A 474 -30.55 -16.94 -1.48
CA ILE A 474 -29.50 -16.67 -2.47
C ILE A 474 -29.19 -15.18 -2.42
N ILE A 475 -27.97 -14.82 -2.04
CA ILE A 475 -27.45 -13.45 -1.96
C ILE A 475 -26.31 -13.31 -2.96
N GLU A 476 -26.59 -12.75 -4.14
CA GLU A 476 -25.54 -12.53 -5.16
C GLU A 476 -24.55 -11.45 -4.69
N ASP A 477 -23.26 -11.79 -4.54
CA ASP A 477 -22.22 -10.79 -4.49
C ASP A 477 -21.85 -10.37 -5.91
N ALA A 478 -22.55 -9.33 -6.41
CA ALA A 478 -22.39 -8.77 -7.73
C ALA A 478 -21.53 -7.48 -7.72
N CYS A 479 -20.63 -7.32 -6.70
CA CYS A 479 -19.77 -6.15 -6.60
C CYS A 479 -18.84 -5.95 -7.82
N HIS A 480 -18.72 -6.95 -8.69
CA HIS A 480 -18.00 -6.88 -9.96
C HIS A 480 -18.90 -6.85 -11.20
N ALA A 481 -20.23 -6.83 -11.05
CA ALA A 481 -21.11 -7.20 -12.16
C ALA A 481 -22.21 -6.19 -12.48
N LEU A 482 -22.16 -4.95 -11.97
CA LEU A 482 -23.11 -3.90 -12.38
C LEU A 482 -23.00 -3.65 -13.90
N GLY A 483 -24.11 -3.83 -14.63
CA GLY A 483 -24.15 -3.73 -16.09
C GLY A 483 -23.84 -5.05 -16.82
N SER A 484 -23.52 -6.15 -16.11
CA SER A 484 -23.50 -7.50 -16.70
C SER A 484 -24.90 -8.06 -16.87
N ALA A 485 -25.03 -9.07 -17.73
CA ALA A 485 -26.26 -9.81 -17.91
C ALA A 485 -26.01 -11.33 -17.86
N TYR A 486 -26.96 -12.06 -17.32
CA TYR A 486 -27.06 -13.52 -17.34
C TYR A 486 -28.26 -13.91 -18.22
N LYS A 487 -27.99 -14.64 -19.30
CA LYS A 487 -29.01 -14.90 -20.33
C LYS A 487 -29.68 -13.58 -20.76
N ASN A 488 -30.99 -13.47 -20.63
CA ASN A 488 -31.77 -12.29 -21.02
C ASN A 488 -32.11 -11.37 -19.83
N THR A 489 -31.48 -11.57 -18.66
CA THR A 489 -31.77 -10.80 -17.45
C THR A 489 -30.53 -9.99 -17.02
N LYS A 490 -30.75 -8.77 -16.54
CA LYS A 490 -29.67 -7.97 -15.97
C LYS A 490 -29.26 -8.53 -14.59
N VAL A 491 -27.96 -8.55 -14.31
CA VAL A 491 -27.46 -8.80 -12.95
C VAL A 491 -27.95 -7.68 -12.03
N GLY A 492 -28.58 -8.06 -10.92
CA GLY A 492 -29.26 -7.13 -10.03
C GLY A 492 -30.77 -7.19 -10.11
N SER A 493 -31.35 -7.80 -11.16
CA SER A 493 -32.82 -7.98 -11.30
C SER A 493 -33.42 -8.92 -10.25
N CYS A 494 -32.60 -9.68 -9.54
CA CYS A 494 -33.02 -10.71 -8.58
C CYS A 494 -33.96 -11.76 -9.17
N THR A 495 -33.85 -12.07 -10.47
CA THR A 495 -34.68 -13.10 -11.13
C THR A 495 -34.43 -14.49 -10.58
N TYR A 496 -33.16 -14.77 -10.22
CA TYR A 496 -32.72 -16.08 -9.72
C TYR A 496 -32.26 -16.04 -8.27
N SER A 497 -32.30 -14.88 -7.60
CA SER A 497 -31.86 -14.69 -6.23
C SER A 497 -32.91 -14.03 -5.35
N ASP A 498 -32.69 -13.99 -4.07
CA ASP A 498 -33.52 -13.25 -3.11
C ASP A 498 -32.99 -11.80 -2.92
N MET A 499 -31.68 -11.64 -3.01
CA MET A 499 -30.99 -10.34 -2.93
C MET A 499 -29.74 -10.34 -3.82
N THR A 500 -29.43 -9.16 -4.38
CA THR A 500 -28.17 -8.91 -5.10
C THR A 500 -27.46 -7.72 -4.48
N VAL A 501 -26.15 -7.81 -4.26
CA VAL A 501 -25.33 -6.78 -3.65
C VAL A 501 -24.35 -6.19 -4.65
N MET A 502 -24.22 -4.87 -4.68
CA MET A 502 -23.26 -4.13 -5.51
C MET A 502 -22.41 -3.17 -4.69
N SER A 503 -21.24 -2.83 -5.21
CA SER A 503 -20.27 -1.90 -4.61
C SER A 503 -19.97 -0.74 -5.56
N PHE A 504 -19.81 0.45 -4.99
CA PHE A 504 -19.46 1.68 -5.70
C PHE A 504 -18.11 2.26 -5.23
N HIS A 505 -17.19 1.36 -4.82
CA HIS A 505 -15.79 1.71 -4.56
C HIS A 505 -15.11 2.27 -5.84
N PRO A 506 -14.09 3.15 -5.77
CA PRO A 506 -13.50 3.84 -6.93
C PRO A 506 -13.09 2.97 -8.11
N ILE A 507 -12.64 1.75 -7.88
CA ILE A 507 -12.25 0.84 -8.98
C ILE A 507 -13.43 0.11 -9.64
N LYS A 508 -14.66 0.25 -9.10
CA LYS A 508 -15.86 -0.43 -9.65
C LYS A 508 -16.37 0.25 -10.92
N HIS A 509 -17.49 -0.24 -11.46
CA HIS A 509 -18.02 0.24 -12.75
C HIS A 509 -18.52 1.67 -12.69
N ILE A 510 -19.12 2.06 -11.57
CA ILE A 510 -19.41 3.42 -11.16
C ILE A 510 -18.85 3.64 -9.77
N THR A 511 -18.63 4.89 -9.39
CA THR A 511 -18.14 5.21 -8.05
C THR A 511 -18.98 6.24 -7.34
N THR A 512 -19.03 6.13 -6.01
CA THR A 512 -19.52 7.16 -5.09
C THR A 512 -18.46 7.57 -4.07
N GLY A 513 -17.16 7.28 -4.38
CA GLY A 513 -16.05 7.33 -3.42
C GLY A 513 -16.06 6.07 -2.55
N GLU A 514 -17.06 5.89 -1.74
CA GLU A 514 -17.46 4.65 -1.06
C GLU A 514 -18.97 4.50 -1.17
N GLY A 515 -19.47 3.28 -1.35
CA GLY A 515 -20.89 3.01 -1.44
C GLY A 515 -21.22 1.58 -1.82
N GLY A 516 -22.49 1.24 -1.71
CA GLY A 516 -23.04 -0.04 -2.12
C GLY A 516 -24.57 0.03 -2.23
N ALA A 517 -25.15 -1.03 -2.77
CA ALA A 517 -26.59 -1.20 -2.84
C ALA A 517 -26.98 -2.67 -2.69
N ILE A 518 -28.19 -2.90 -2.16
CA ILE A 518 -28.84 -4.21 -2.14
C ILE A 518 -30.12 -4.10 -2.97
N PHE A 519 -30.33 -5.03 -3.88
CA PHE A 519 -31.52 -5.17 -4.69
C PHE A 519 -32.33 -6.37 -4.22
N THR A 520 -33.64 -6.30 -4.33
CA THR A 520 -34.54 -7.41 -4.02
C THR A 520 -35.89 -7.24 -4.69
N ASN A 521 -36.59 -8.34 -4.95
CA ASN A 521 -37.97 -8.36 -5.43
C ASN A 521 -38.97 -8.48 -4.26
N ASP A 522 -38.51 -8.69 -3.04
CA ASP A 522 -39.34 -8.88 -1.85
C ASP A 522 -39.45 -7.59 -1.01
N ARG A 523 -40.69 -7.11 -0.84
CA ARG A 523 -41.00 -5.91 -0.04
C ARG A 523 -40.60 -6.07 1.44
N ASN A 524 -40.69 -7.28 2.01
CA ASN A 524 -40.34 -7.53 3.40
C ASN A 524 -38.81 -7.49 3.60
N LEU A 525 -38.05 -8.06 2.64
CA LEU A 525 -36.59 -7.94 2.67
C LEU A 525 -36.18 -6.47 2.53
N ARG A 526 -36.76 -5.73 1.59
CA ARG A 526 -36.51 -4.28 1.44
C ARG A 526 -36.73 -3.51 2.75
N ARG A 527 -37.83 -3.81 3.48
CA ARG A 527 -38.13 -3.18 4.77
C ARG A 527 -37.07 -3.52 5.83
N LYS A 528 -36.73 -4.79 5.99
CA LYS A 528 -35.66 -5.25 6.90
C LYS A 528 -34.32 -4.55 6.60
N LEU A 529 -33.92 -4.48 5.32
CA LEU A 529 -32.71 -3.82 4.88
C LEU A 529 -32.70 -2.33 5.25
N SER A 530 -33.84 -1.65 5.07
CA SER A 530 -33.99 -0.23 5.45
C SER A 530 -33.84 -0.01 6.95
N TYR A 531 -34.37 -0.90 7.78
CA TYR A 531 -34.19 -0.87 9.22
C TYR A 531 -32.72 -1.07 9.62
N PHE A 532 -32.08 -2.13 9.14
CA PHE A 532 -30.68 -2.40 9.45
C PHE A 532 -29.75 -1.26 8.96
N ARG A 533 -30.04 -0.61 7.84
CA ARG A 533 -29.32 0.56 7.36
C ARG A 533 -29.36 1.76 8.30
N SER A 534 -30.50 1.96 9.01
CA SER A 534 -30.83 3.21 9.73
C SER A 534 -31.25 2.96 11.17
N HIS A 535 -30.36 2.38 12.00
CA HIS A 535 -30.53 2.15 13.44
C HIS A 535 -31.73 1.28 13.86
N GLY A 536 -32.43 0.65 12.91
CA GLY A 536 -33.67 -0.09 13.18
C GLY A 536 -34.85 0.81 13.52
N ILE A 537 -34.80 2.09 13.15
CA ILE A 537 -35.76 3.12 13.50
C ILE A 537 -36.77 3.30 12.36
N THR A 538 -38.06 3.47 12.71
CA THR A 538 -39.12 3.94 11.84
C THR A 538 -39.95 5.06 12.48
N SER A 539 -40.35 6.03 11.66
CA SER A 539 -41.38 7.03 12.00
C SER A 539 -42.63 6.86 11.13
N ASP A 540 -42.64 5.81 10.28
CA ASP A 540 -43.80 5.48 9.47
C ASP A 540 -44.93 4.93 10.38
N PHE A 541 -46.05 5.65 10.42
CA PHE A 541 -47.15 5.31 11.31
C PHE A 541 -47.69 3.90 11.09
N ASP A 542 -47.67 3.40 9.88
CA ASP A 542 -48.18 2.05 9.58
C ASP A 542 -47.25 0.95 10.10
N GLU A 543 -45.98 1.28 10.32
CA GLU A 543 -44.91 0.40 10.82
C GLU A 543 -44.67 0.51 12.33
N LEU A 544 -45.32 1.48 13.03
CA LEU A 544 -45.22 1.61 14.49
C LEU A 544 -45.95 0.45 15.20
N ILE A 545 -45.30 -0.03 16.27
CA ILE A 545 -45.85 -1.07 17.17
C ILE A 545 -46.81 -0.42 18.19
N TYR A 546 -46.42 0.72 18.75
CA TYR A 546 -47.17 1.46 19.76
C TYR A 546 -47.75 2.75 19.17
N LYS A 547 -48.72 2.59 18.24
CA LYS A 547 -49.33 3.71 17.48
C LYS A 547 -49.98 4.77 18.39
N GLU A 548 -50.49 4.35 19.54
CA GLU A 548 -51.05 5.21 20.55
C GLU A 548 -50.07 6.27 21.09
N ASN A 549 -48.79 5.92 21.18
CA ASN A 549 -47.76 6.88 21.64
C ASN A 549 -47.41 7.91 20.56
N ALA A 550 -47.73 7.63 19.31
CA ALA A 550 -47.55 8.56 18.19
C ALA A 550 -48.69 9.60 18.08
N MET A 551 -49.69 9.49 18.90
CA MET A 551 -50.85 10.44 18.91
C MET A 551 -50.70 11.41 20.06
N ASP A 552 -51.04 12.68 19.82
CA ASP A 552 -51.13 13.67 20.87
C ASP A 552 -52.40 13.44 21.73
N ASN A 553 -52.22 12.85 22.90
CA ASN A 553 -53.28 12.56 23.88
C ASN A 553 -53.35 13.65 24.95
N SER A 554 -52.74 14.84 24.75
CA SER A 554 -52.76 15.93 25.70
C SER A 554 -54.16 16.58 25.79
N LYS A 555 -54.48 17.20 26.94
CA LYS A 555 -55.73 17.97 27.12
C LYS A 555 -55.84 19.17 26.16
N HIS A 556 -54.80 19.47 25.39
CA HIS A 556 -54.73 20.59 24.45
C HIS A 556 -54.75 20.13 22.97
N ALA A 557 -54.92 18.85 22.71
CA ALA A 557 -54.88 18.25 21.34
C ALA A 557 -56.01 18.72 20.41
N GLY A 558 -57.07 19.37 20.95
CA GLY A 558 -58.23 19.79 20.15
C GLY A 558 -59.10 18.62 19.68
N GLU A 559 -60.09 18.91 18.84
CA GLU A 559 -60.99 17.87 18.29
C GLU A 559 -60.36 17.01 17.18
N GLN A 560 -59.24 17.46 16.59
CA GLN A 560 -58.51 16.69 15.57
C GLN A 560 -57.33 15.98 16.22
N ALA A 561 -57.27 14.64 16.05
CA ALA A 561 -56.14 13.84 16.49
C ALA A 561 -54.85 14.26 15.77
N LEU A 562 -53.95 14.90 16.46
CA LEU A 562 -52.63 15.30 16.00
C LEU A 562 -51.62 14.20 16.19
N ARG A 563 -50.67 14.09 15.27
CA ARG A 563 -49.52 13.17 15.42
C ARG A 563 -48.37 13.89 16.10
N ASN A 564 -47.71 13.16 16.97
CA ASN A 564 -46.43 13.54 17.56
C ASN A 564 -45.34 13.43 16.50
N ILE A 565 -45.02 14.49 15.79
CA ILE A 565 -44.12 14.52 14.65
C ILE A 565 -42.67 14.10 14.96
N TRP A 566 -42.29 14.12 16.23
CA TRP A 566 -41.00 13.67 16.72
C TRP A 566 -40.96 12.19 17.09
N TYR A 567 -42.10 11.48 17.11
CA TYR A 567 -42.20 10.12 17.58
C TYR A 567 -41.64 9.13 16.56
N TYR A 568 -40.82 8.24 17.03
CA TYR A 568 -40.28 7.12 16.26
C TYR A 568 -40.12 5.90 17.16
N GLU A 569 -40.00 4.72 16.58
CA GLU A 569 -39.70 3.48 17.28
C GLU A 569 -38.48 2.80 16.72
N GLN A 570 -37.70 2.16 17.62
CA GLN A 570 -36.63 1.26 17.23
C GLN A 570 -37.14 -0.19 17.29
N ASN A 571 -37.44 -0.76 16.09
CA ASN A 571 -38.05 -2.07 15.99
C ASN A 571 -37.02 -3.21 15.99
N CYS A 572 -35.76 -2.93 15.75
CA CYS A 572 -34.65 -3.90 15.81
C CYS A 572 -33.31 -3.18 16.04
N LEU A 573 -32.27 -3.96 16.33
CA LEU A 573 -30.92 -3.43 16.37
C LEU A 573 -30.42 -3.19 14.94
N GLY A 574 -30.25 -1.91 14.57
CA GLY A 574 -29.74 -1.52 13.26
C GLY A 574 -28.44 -0.72 13.38
N TYR A 575 -27.89 -0.36 12.23
CA TYR A 575 -26.57 0.27 12.07
C TYR A 575 -26.69 1.67 11.45
N ASN A 576 -25.61 2.43 11.44
CA ASN A 576 -25.53 3.66 10.66
C ASN A 576 -24.76 3.40 9.34
N TYR A 577 -25.45 2.80 8.38
CA TYR A 577 -24.88 2.45 7.07
C TYR A 577 -25.43 3.32 5.94
N ARG A 578 -26.00 4.47 6.28
CA ARG A 578 -26.59 5.41 5.30
C ARG A 578 -25.54 6.01 4.38
N MET A 579 -25.87 6.17 3.11
CA MET A 579 -25.14 7.06 2.18
C MET A 579 -25.48 8.52 2.45
N THR A 580 -24.57 9.42 2.07
CA THR A 580 -24.81 10.86 2.05
C THR A 580 -25.44 11.32 0.73
N GLU A 581 -26.04 12.51 0.71
CA GLU A 581 -26.55 13.14 -0.51
C GLU A 581 -25.44 13.40 -1.55
N ILE A 582 -24.22 13.70 -1.05
CA ILE A 582 -23.04 13.93 -1.87
C ILE A 582 -22.67 12.65 -2.64
N GLN A 583 -22.63 11.52 -1.96
CA GLN A 583 -22.35 10.21 -2.58
C GLN A 583 -23.43 9.82 -3.56
N CYS A 584 -24.71 10.04 -3.21
CA CYS A 584 -25.83 9.76 -4.11
C CYS A 584 -25.82 10.64 -5.37
N ALA A 585 -25.46 11.92 -5.24
CA ALA A 585 -25.34 12.83 -6.39
C ALA A 585 -24.28 12.34 -7.38
N LEU A 586 -23.10 11.97 -6.88
CA LEU A 586 -22.03 11.36 -7.69
C LEU A 586 -22.52 10.06 -8.35
N GLY A 587 -23.18 9.19 -7.58
CA GLY A 587 -23.70 7.91 -8.08
C GLY A 587 -24.71 8.06 -9.21
N ILE A 588 -25.63 9.03 -9.11
CA ILE A 588 -26.62 9.34 -10.17
C ILE A 588 -25.93 9.83 -11.44
N SER A 589 -24.93 10.69 -11.33
CA SER A 589 -24.15 11.17 -12.46
C SER A 589 -23.37 10.04 -13.14
N GLN A 590 -22.66 9.25 -12.36
CA GLN A 590 -21.87 8.10 -12.84
C GLN A 590 -22.74 7.03 -13.51
N LEU A 591 -23.93 6.77 -12.98
CA LEU A 591 -24.83 5.75 -13.51
C LEU A 591 -25.30 6.05 -14.96
N LYS A 592 -25.42 7.32 -15.33
CA LYS A 592 -25.73 7.74 -16.71
C LYS A 592 -24.68 7.30 -17.72
N LYS A 593 -23.44 7.04 -17.28
CA LYS A 593 -22.28 6.67 -18.11
C LYS A 593 -22.00 5.17 -18.13
N LEU A 594 -22.80 4.38 -17.41
CA LEU A 594 -22.54 2.94 -17.20
C LEU A 594 -22.37 2.18 -18.51
N ASP A 595 -23.24 2.42 -19.50
CA ASP A 595 -23.20 1.73 -20.80
C ASP A 595 -21.97 2.11 -21.62
N ASP A 596 -21.56 3.37 -21.58
CA ASP A 596 -20.33 3.84 -22.24
C ASP A 596 -19.09 3.22 -21.59
N PHE A 597 -19.05 3.16 -20.24
CA PHE A 597 -17.97 2.53 -19.52
C PHE A 597 -17.88 1.03 -19.82
N ARG A 598 -19.02 0.33 -19.89
CA ARG A 598 -19.08 -1.08 -20.26
C ARG A 598 -18.59 -1.30 -21.70
N ARG A 599 -19.06 -0.52 -22.67
CA ARG A 599 -18.63 -0.60 -24.08
C ARG A 599 -17.12 -0.42 -24.19
N ARG A 600 -16.57 0.62 -23.52
CA ARG A 600 -15.13 0.89 -23.57
C ARG A 600 -14.29 -0.22 -22.95
N ARG A 601 -14.74 -0.84 -21.86
CA ARG A 601 -14.06 -2.00 -21.27
C ARG A 601 -14.02 -3.17 -22.24
N ARG A 602 -15.11 -3.48 -22.93
CA ARG A 602 -15.17 -4.56 -23.92
C ARG A 602 -14.23 -4.30 -25.11
N GLU A 603 -14.17 -3.09 -25.64
CA GLU A 603 -13.21 -2.71 -26.67
C GLU A 603 -11.75 -3.00 -26.24
N ILE A 604 -11.39 -2.69 -24.99
CA ILE A 604 -10.06 -2.96 -24.47
C ILE A 604 -9.83 -4.47 -24.30
N VAL A 605 -10.83 -5.19 -23.82
CA VAL A 605 -10.79 -6.65 -23.68
C VAL A 605 -10.56 -7.34 -25.02
N ASP A 606 -11.21 -6.89 -26.07
CA ASP A 606 -11.03 -7.44 -27.42
C ASP A 606 -9.59 -7.23 -27.91
N LEU A 607 -9.02 -6.03 -27.70
CA LEU A 607 -7.60 -5.76 -27.99
C LEU A 607 -6.65 -6.66 -27.21
N TYR A 608 -6.94 -6.93 -25.92
CA TYR A 608 -6.14 -7.82 -25.09
C TYR A 608 -6.28 -9.28 -25.54
N ASN A 609 -7.49 -9.74 -25.84
CA ASN A 609 -7.73 -11.09 -26.35
C ASN A 609 -6.97 -11.33 -27.65
N ASP A 610 -7.02 -10.38 -28.59
CA ASP A 610 -6.29 -10.48 -29.86
C ASP A 610 -4.77 -10.49 -29.67
N ALA A 611 -4.29 -9.74 -28.67
CA ALA A 611 -2.86 -9.66 -28.38
C ALA A 611 -2.30 -10.89 -27.67
N PHE A 612 -3.11 -11.60 -26.84
CA PHE A 612 -2.62 -12.59 -25.88
C PHE A 612 -3.10 -14.02 -26.12
N ARG A 613 -4.20 -14.27 -26.85
CA ARG A 613 -4.81 -15.61 -27.03
C ARG A 613 -3.85 -16.66 -27.62
N ASN A 614 -2.85 -16.23 -28.42
CA ASN A 614 -1.91 -17.12 -29.08
C ASN A 614 -0.54 -17.20 -28.35
N ILE A 615 -0.45 -16.69 -27.14
CA ILE A 615 0.79 -16.75 -26.35
C ILE A 615 0.73 -17.99 -25.45
N GLU A 616 1.59 -18.99 -25.72
CA GLU A 616 1.59 -20.30 -25.08
C GLU A 616 1.69 -20.32 -23.54
N TRP A 617 2.24 -19.27 -22.96
CA TRP A 617 2.38 -19.15 -21.48
C TRP A 617 1.33 -18.27 -20.84
N LEU A 618 0.31 -17.84 -21.62
CA LEU A 618 -0.85 -17.08 -21.13
C LEU A 618 -2.15 -17.81 -21.41
N THR A 619 -3.11 -17.67 -20.49
CA THR A 619 -4.52 -17.99 -20.73
C THR A 619 -5.34 -16.73 -20.49
N VAL A 620 -6.09 -16.32 -21.51
CA VAL A 620 -7.01 -15.17 -21.45
C VAL A 620 -8.28 -15.54 -20.67
N PRO A 621 -9.02 -14.57 -20.08
CA PRO A 621 -10.30 -14.83 -19.42
C PRO A 621 -11.29 -15.53 -20.36
N TYR A 622 -12.02 -16.50 -19.83
CA TYR A 622 -13.09 -17.19 -20.52
C TYR A 622 -14.44 -16.51 -20.21
N GLU A 623 -15.27 -16.31 -21.19
CA GLU A 623 -16.65 -15.81 -21.03
C GLU A 623 -17.63 -16.89 -21.50
N GLU A 624 -18.59 -17.25 -20.62
CA GLU A 624 -19.64 -18.20 -20.92
C GLU A 624 -20.65 -17.60 -21.93
N GLU A 625 -21.20 -18.44 -22.82
CA GLU A 625 -22.16 -18.00 -23.86
C GLU A 625 -23.44 -17.42 -23.29
N PHE A 626 -23.84 -17.83 -22.10
CA PHE A 626 -25.00 -17.30 -21.40
C PHE A 626 -24.72 -15.98 -20.66
N CYS A 627 -23.47 -15.52 -20.63
CA CYS A 627 -23.05 -14.33 -19.91
C CYS A 627 -22.74 -13.18 -20.87
N ASN A 628 -23.11 -11.95 -20.49
CA ASN A 628 -22.61 -10.74 -21.10
C ASN A 628 -21.88 -9.95 -20.02
N SER A 629 -20.60 -10.27 -19.86
CA SER A 629 -19.75 -9.71 -18.81
C SER A 629 -19.45 -8.23 -19.07
N ASN A 630 -19.44 -7.44 -18.01
CA ASN A 630 -18.93 -6.07 -18.03
C ASN A 630 -17.42 -5.96 -17.89
N PHE A 631 -16.71 -7.10 -17.69
CA PHE A 631 -15.26 -7.19 -17.47
C PHE A 631 -14.76 -6.17 -16.44
N HIS A 632 -15.12 -6.37 -15.17
CA HIS A 632 -14.56 -5.58 -14.09
C HIS A 632 -13.05 -5.73 -13.99
N LEU A 633 -12.54 -6.93 -14.14
CA LEU A 633 -11.12 -7.27 -14.15
C LEU A 633 -10.77 -8.02 -15.45
N TYR A 634 -9.56 -7.83 -15.94
CA TYR A 634 -8.96 -8.70 -16.93
C TYR A 634 -7.86 -9.54 -16.26
N VAL A 635 -8.17 -10.80 -15.98
CA VAL A 635 -7.34 -11.69 -15.18
C VAL A 635 -6.66 -12.71 -16.11
N LEU A 636 -5.38 -12.54 -16.35
CA LEU A 636 -4.56 -13.52 -17.08
C LEU A 636 -4.11 -14.64 -16.15
N GLN A 637 -4.07 -15.87 -16.68
CA GLN A 637 -3.33 -16.96 -16.06
C GLN A 637 -1.95 -17.06 -16.71
N PHE A 638 -0.92 -17.03 -15.87
CA PHE A 638 0.47 -17.11 -16.30
C PHE A 638 1.04 -18.50 -16.04
N ASP A 639 1.72 -19.07 -17.03
CA ASP A 639 2.61 -20.20 -16.82
C ASP A 639 4.01 -19.67 -16.46
N PHE A 640 4.23 -19.43 -15.17
CA PHE A 640 5.48 -18.87 -14.67
C PHE A 640 6.68 -19.79 -14.87
N GLU A 641 6.47 -21.11 -14.96
CA GLU A 641 7.51 -22.08 -15.26
C GLU A 641 8.03 -21.93 -16.71
N LYS A 642 7.11 -21.78 -17.67
CA LYS A 642 7.50 -21.56 -19.08
C LYS A 642 8.33 -20.30 -19.26
N ILE A 643 7.99 -19.21 -18.60
CA ILE A 643 8.75 -17.95 -18.69
C ILE A 643 9.95 -17.89 -17.73
N LYS A 644 10.17 -18.93 -16.91
CA LYS A 644 11.26 -19.03 -15.92
C LYS A 644 11.36 -17.82 -14.99
N LYS A 645 10.23 -17.25 -14.61
CA LYS A 645 10.13 -16.08 -13.72
C LYS A 645 9.06 -16.33 -12.66
N SER A 646 9.33 -15.93 -11.41
CA SER A 646 8.29 -15.94 -10.38
C SER A 646 7.27 -14.82 -10.62
N ARG A 647 6.03 -14.97 -10.09
CA ARG A 647 5.01 -13.90 -10.14
C ARG A 647 5.52 -12.58 -9.60
N ALA A 648 6.25 -12.61 -8.47
CA ALA A 648 6.83 -11.42 -7.88
C ALA A 648 7.79 -10.70 -8.85
N ARG A 649 8.60 -11.46 -9.58
CA ARG A 649 9.51 -10.91 -10.60
C ARG A 649 8.74 -10.31 -11.77
N VAL A 650 7.71 -10.99 -12.27
CA VAL A 650 6.84 -10.48 -13.34
C VAL A 650 6.16 -9.19 -12.93
N MET A 651 5.56 -9.13 -11.75
CA MET A 651 4.91 -7.92 -11.23
C MET A 651 5.89 -6.75 -11.11
N LEU A 652 7.12 -7.02 -10.70
CA LEU A 652 8.17 -6.02 -10.59
C LEU A 652 8.61 -5.49 -11.96
N GLU A 653 8.81 -6.38 -12.93
CA GLU A 653 9.19 -6.00 -14.30
C GLU A 653 8.11 -5.17 -14.99
N LEU A 654 6.84 -5.57 -14.85
CA LEU A 654 5.70 -4.80 -15.36
C LEU A 654 5.62 -3.42 -14.71
N ARG A 655 5.79 -3.36 -13.39
CA ARG A 655 5.80 -2.08 -12.65
C ARG A 655 6.93 -1.17 -13.12
N ASN A 656 8.13 -1.70 -13.35
CA ASN A 656 9.26 -0.94 -13.86
C ASN A 656 9.01 -0.41 -15.29
N LYS A 657 8.12 -1.06 -16.05
CA LYS A 657 7.63 -0.59 -17.35
C LYS A 657 6.43 0.35 -17.23
N GLY A 658 6.06 0.75 -16.01
CA GLY A 658 4.93 1.64 -15.75
C GLY A 658 3.57 0.96 -15.81
N VAL A 659 3.47 -0.36 -15.58
CA VAL A 659 2.23 -1.14 -15.59
C VAL A 659 2.01 -1.74 -14.20
N GLN A 660 0.97 -1.28 -13.48
CA GLN A 660 0.59 -1.86 -12.19
C GLN A 660 -0.33 -3.06 -12.39
N THR A 661 -0.06 -4.13 -11.65
CA THR A 661 -0.85 -5.37 -11.66
C THR A 661 -1.29 -5.74 -10.25
N GLN A 662 -2.30 -6.63 -10.14
CA GLN A 662 -2.84 -7.08 -8.86
C GLN A 662 -3.18 -8.58 -8.91
N VAL A 663 -3.25 -9.22 -7.74
CA VAL A 663 -3.65 -10.63 -7.59
C VAL A 663 -5.09 -10.71 -7.06
N HIS A 664 -6.00 -11.32 -7.84
CA HIS A 664 -7.38 -11.58 -7.46
C HIS A 664 -7.70 -13.08 -7.61
N TYR A 665 -7.80 -13.82 -6.49
CA TYR A 665 -7.53 -13.44 -5.09
C TYR A 665 -6.66 -14.48 -4.40
N ILE A 666 -6.15 -14.12 -3.21
CA ILE A 666 -5.65 -15.12 -2.26
C ILE A 666 -6.89 -15.83 -1.72
N PRO A 667 -7.00 -17.17 -1.78
CA PRO A 667 -8.17 -17.88 -1.27
C PRO A 667 -8.48 -17.50 0.18
N VAL A 668 -9.71 -17.07 0.46
CA VAL A 668 -10.09 -16.43 1.73
C VAL A 668 -9.76 -17.32 2.94
N TYR A 669 -10.04 -18.60 2.86
CA TYR A 669 -9.79 -19.54 3.97
C TYR A 669 -8.31 -19.70 4.32
N THR A 670 -7.38 -19.28 3.44
CA THR A 670 -5.93 -19.34 3.71
C THR A 670 -5.45 -18.19 4.61
N GLN A 671 -6.26 -17.16 4.80
CA GLN A 671 -5.94 -16.04 5.66
C GLN A 671 -5.81 -16.46 7.13
N PRO A 672 -4.88 -15.83 7.90
CA PRO A 672 -4.65 -16.22 9.30
C PRO A 672 -5.89 -16.20 10.19
N PHE A 673 -6.81 -15.26 9.97
CA PHE A 673 -8.07 -15.18 10.70
C PHE A 673 -8.92 -16.45 10.55
N TYR A 674 -9.12 -16.91 9.32
CA TYR A 674 -9.93 -18.09 9.04
C TYR A 674 -9.27 -19.39 9.54
N ARG A 675 -7.94 -19.51 9.34
CA ARG A 675 -7.20 -20.71 9.78
C ARG A 675 -7.04 -20.80 11.29
N ARG A 676 -6.64 -19.69 11.95
CA ARG A 676 -6.24 -19.71 13.37
C ARG A 676 -7.39 -19.41 14.31
N GLN A 677 -8.25 -18.43 14.00
CA GLN A 677 -9.32 -18.01 14.90
C GLN A 677 -10.60 -18.79 14.66
N LEU A 678 -10.96 -19.09 13.40
CA LEU A 678 -12.13 -19.90 13.08
C LEU A 678 -11.80 -21.39 12.95
N GLY A 679 -10.53 -21.80 13.00
CA GLY A 679 -10.10 -23.18 12.93
C GLY A 679 -10.44 -23.90 11.61
N LEU A 680 -10.63 -23.17 10.51
CA LEU A 680 -11.03 -23.76 9.24
C LEU A 680 -9.86 -24.48 8.58
N ASN A 681 -10.06 -25.77 8.31
CA ASN A 681 -9.16 -26.60 7.51
C ASN A 681 -9.86 -26.94 6.19
N VAL A 682 -9.72 -26.07 5.20
CA VAL A 682 -10.38 -26.16 3.89
C VAL A 682 -9.31 -26.29 2.81
N HIS A 683 -9.60 -27.07 1.78
CA HIS A 683 -8.77 -27.24 0.60
C HIS A 683 -9.65 -27.15 -0.65
N CYS A 684 -9.36 -26.17 -1.51
CA CYS A 684 -10.04 -25.91 -2.78
C CYS A 684 -8.99 -25.88 -3.90
N PRO A 685 -8.68 -27.03 -4.52
CA PRO A 685 -7.54 -27.18 -5.42
C PRO A 685 -7.60 -26.29 -6.67
N ASN A 686 -8.80 -26.00 -7.19
CA ASN A 686 -8.94 -25.11 -8.34
C ASN A 686 -8.71 -23.66 -7.94
N ALA A 687 -9.21 -23.20 -6.80
CA ALA A 687 -8.95 -21.85 -6.30
C ALA A 687 -7.46 -21.64 -5.97
N GLU A 688 -6.79 -22.63 -5.42
CA GLU A 688 -5.35 -22.57 -5.13
C GLU A 688 -4.53 -22.53 -6.43
N ARG A 689 -4.91 -23.34 -7.43
CA ARG A 689 -4.27 -23.33 -8.76
C ARG A 689 -4.48 -21.99 -9.47
N HIS A 690 -5.70 -21.44 -9.41
CA HIS A 690 -5.99 -20.10 -9.92
C HIS A 690 -5.10 -19.05 -9.24
N TYR A 691 -5.07 -19.04 -7.91
CA TYR A 691 -4.23 -18.12 -7.14
C TYR A 691 -2.74 -18.20 -7.51
N GLN A 692 -2.21 -19.40 -7.75
CA GLN A 692 -0.81 -19.57 -8.13
C GLN A 692 -0.46 -18.92 -9.47
N LYS A 693 -1.43 -18.83 -10.40
CA LYS A 693 -1.21 -18.41 -11.79
C LYS A 693 -1.78 -17.03 -12.13
N CYS A 694 -2.76 -16.52 -11.37
CA CYS A 694 -3.51 -15.32 -11.73
C CYS A 694 -2.72 -14.02 -11.57
N LEU A 695 -2.95 -13.09 -12.50
CA LEU A 695 -2.48 -11.71 -12.45
C LEU A 695 -3.45 -10.82 -13.21
N SER A 696 -4.07 -9.86 -12.52
CA SER A 696 -4.95 -8.86 -13.12
C SER A 696 -4.11 -7.71 -13.68
N ILE A 697 -4.35 -7.39 -14.95
CA ILE A 697 -3.70 -6.29 -15.66
C ILE A 697 -4.64 -5.08 -15.75
N PRO A 698 -4.15 -3.88 -16.09
CA PRO A 698 -4.96 -2.67 -16.17
C PRO A 698 -6.19 -2.82 -17.07
N LEU A 699 -7.36 -2.47 -16.52
CA LEU A 699 -8.61 -2.37 -17.27
C LEU A 699 -9.56 -1.37 -16.61
N TYR A 700 -9.75 -0.19 -17.23
CA TYR A 700 -10.70 0.83 -16.79
C TYR A 700 -11.13 1.70 -17.98
N PRO A 701 -12.33 2.34 -17.93
CA PRO A 701 -12.93 2.93 -19.13
C PRO A 701 -12.19 4.13 -19.70
N VAL A 702 -11.44 4.86 -18.89
CA VAL A 702 -10.70 6.08 -19.31
C VAL A 702 -9.27 5.78 -19.78
N MET A 703 -8.93 4.52 -20.04
CA MET A 703 -7.62 4.16 -20.61
C MET A 703 -7.44 4.72 -22.01
N ALA A 704 -6.33 5.45 -22.22
CA ALA A 704 -5.92 5.90 -23.55
C ALA A 704 -5.43 4.70 -24.40
N LYS A 705 -5.50 4.84 -25.70
CA LYS A 705 -5.03 3.80 -26.64
C LYS A 705 -3.54 3.51 -26.45
N GLU A 706 -2.76 4.52 -26.16
CA GLU A 706 -1.33 4.45 -25.87
C GLU A 706 -1.05 3.64 -24.61
N GLU A 707 -1.89 3.79 -23.56
CA GLU A 707 -1.79 3.02 -22.33
C GLU A 707 -2.09 1.54 -22.58
N VAL A 708 -3.13 1.22 -23.35
CA VAL A 708 -3.47 -0.16 -23.75
C VAL A 708 -2.31 -0.80 -24.51
N ASN A 709 -1.74 -0.10 -25.51
CA ASN A 709 -0.60 -0.57 -26.28
C ASN A 709 0.65 -0.78 -25.41
N LYS A 710 0.89 0.10 -24.44
CA LYS A 710 1.99 -0.02 -23.48
C LYS A 710 1.86 -1.27 -22.61
N VAL A 711 0.64 -1.57 -22.13
CA VAL A 711 0.37 -2.81 -21.37
C VAL A 711 0.62 -4.04 -22.23
N ILE A 712 0.11 -4.07 -23.45
CA ILE A 712 0.30 -5.19 -24.38
C ILE A 712 1.80 -5.42 -24.65
N LYS A 713 2.54 -4.36 -24.96
CA LYS A 713 3.98 -4.43 -25.22
C LYS A 713 4.74 -4.94 -24.00
N ALA A 714 4.45 -4.38 -22.82
CA ALA A 714 5.14 -4.74 -21.58
C ALA A 714 4.97 -6.23 -21.23
N ILE A 715 3.78 -6.81 -21.49
CA ILE A 715 3.51 -8.23 -21.25
C ILE A 715 4.23 -9.10 -22.26
N LYS A 716 4.17 -8.79 -23.57
CA LYS A 716 4.85 -9.57 -24.62
C LYS A 716 6.36 -9.66 -24.43
N GLU A 717 6.96 -8.63 -23.85
CA GLU A 717 8.41 -8.58 -23.58
C GLU A 717 8.84 -9.37 -22.32
N LEU A 718 7.92 -10.00 -21.57
CA LEU A 718 8.28 -10.77 -20.38
C LEU A 718 9.01 -12.09 -20.71
N ALA A 719 8.82 -12.67 -21.88
CA ALA A 719 9.45 -13.91 -22.30
C ALA A 719 10.79 -13.69 -23.02
N GLN A 720 11.15 -12.45 -23.25
CA GLN A 720 12.46 -12.05 -23.79
C GLN A 720 13.46 -11.86 -22.64
#